data_e2c9d866beec8ebe342d54e156496d96
#
_entry.id   e2c9d866beec8ebe342d54e156496d96
#
_cell.length_a   1.000
_cell.length_b   1.000
_cell.length_c   1.000
_cell.angle_alpha   90.00
_cell.angle_beta   90.00
_cell.angle_gamma   90.00
#
_symmetry.space_group_name_H-M   'P 1'
#
loop_
_entity.id
_entity.type
_entity.pdbx_description
1 polymer ?
#
loop_
_entity_poly.entity_id
_entity_poly.type
_entity_poly.pdbx_seq_one_letter_code
_entity_poly.pdbx_strand_id
1 'polypeptide(L)'
;MDVTVCRFAASRLLRVEIGIRKMLLQRTFWVVIALIIGLAVAKLHIVDSRPHRILLDTDVDTDDFFALLYILKLNRSEFELEAITINANAWTDAGHAVNQIYDILYMMGRDDIPVGVGGEGGILEDGTILPDVGGYLPIIEQGNSTAGGCRYRQAIPIGRRLDIDSNYGLRKAFLPQGSRKYSPLRQPTAQQVLIDKISAGPITIFITGGHTNFAIFLLKNPHLKKNVKHIYIMGGGVRSRNPTGCCPRNASSSCEPIQCGDRGNLFTDFISNPYAEFNIFGDPFAAYQVIHSGIPVTLVPLDATNTIPINEDFFKAFEKSQHTYEAQYCFQSLKMARDTWFDDQFYTSYSMWDSFTSGVAVSIMRNSHNKNGENEFAEMEYMNITVVTSNEPYGVHDGSNPFFDGHKVPKFNLEKGGVHSGHVQTGLRDPFCTMQNGKGRCQDGYTKEVKGSQGVRVLVATRAKPNPDTSSELDRAYFKSFLDVLNHPQQTGKFNFTTQFRYYKEVLYKPDFGSKKLGKPIVFDMDMSAGDFLALYYLLKLPVEVINLKAVIVSPTGWANAATIDVVYDLLHMMGRDDIPVGLGDIFALNQTDPGDCKYIKVIPQGSGGFLDSDTLYGLARHLPRSPRRYTAENSLKFGAPRNTDHPELRQPLALEIWDSIVKKLEPGSKISILTNGPLTNLAKIIRLRKNSSSVIQDVYVVGGHINHSNLDKGNVLTVHSNEYREMNLYLDPLAAKIVFESSLDITLIPLNAQRNASSFSKILQRLGRTNKTPEALFAYRLLSRLYRLQQTHHRYHHMDTFLGEILGAVVLAGDSFLNPILQIKPIKVLADGAESKDGQIVVDEKQGKLVKMLQAVDPVAYYDNFANQLGVNKQSAVIGSFDEQRRIWSAQPNS
;
A
#
# COMPACT_ATOMS: atom_id res chain seq x y z
N MET A 1 20.14 107.21 33.78
CA MET A 1 19.52 106.02 34.26
C MET A 1 18.56 105.59 33.17
N ASP A 2 18.80 104.59 32.41
CA ASP A 2 18.78 103.17 32.37
C ASP A 2 18.82 102.58 30.98
N VAL A 3 19.97 102.61 30.32
CA VAL A 3 20.17 101.85 29.13
C VAL A 3 20.91 100.51 29.48
N THR A 4 21.45 100.43 30.75
CA THR A 4 22.29 99.34 31.15
C THR A 4 21.50 98.16 31.75
N VAL A 5 20.32 98.39 32.32
CA VAL A 5 19.43 97.40 32.94
C VAL A 5 18.69 96.60 31.88
N CYS A 6 18.29 97.20 30.74
CA CYS A 6 17.59 96.46 29.63
C CYS A 6 18.51 95.50 28.91
N ARG A 7 19.81 95.77 28.78
CA ARG A 7 20.76 94.86 28.14
C ARG A 7 21.09 93.58 28.93
N PHE A 8 21.04 93.65 30.25
CA PHE A 8 21.27 92.56 31.18
C PHE A 8 20.06 91.60 31.22
N ALA A 9 18.87 92.14 31.20
CA ALA A 9 17.64 91.30 31.16
C ALA A 9 17.47 90.60 29.82
N ALA A 10 17.74 91.20 28.69
CA ALA A 10 17.66 90.61 27.37
C ALA A 10 18.70 89.47 27.15
N SER A 11 19.90 89.65 27.71
CA SER A 11 20.96 88.61 27.59
C SER A 11 20.70 87.43 28.53
N ARG A 12 20.01 87.62 29.66
CA ARG A 12 19.57 86.48 30.50
C ARG A 12 18.42 85.74 29.89
N LEU A 13 17.41 86.40 29.31
CA LEU A 13 16.33 85.74 28.57
C LEU A 13 16.80 84.97 27.36
N LEU A 14 17.73 85.55 26.58
CA LEU A 14 18.32 84.88 25.42
C LEU A 14 19.14 83.62 25.84
N ARG A 15 19.88 83.64 26.94
CA ARG A 15 20.59 82.48 27.49
C ARG A 15 19.64 81.42 28.03
N VAL A 16 18.54 81.76 28.63
CA VAL A 16 17.53 80.83 29.12
C VAL A 16 16.78 80.24 27.94
N GLU A 17 16.46 80.99 26.90
CA GLU A 17 15.81 80.47 25.67
C GLU A 17 16.74 79.57 24.85
N ILE A 18 18.01 79.82 24.73
CA ILE A 18 19.02 78.99 24.13
C ILE A 18 19.24 77.71 24.97
N GLY A 19 19.18 77.84 26.33
CA GLY A 19 19.24 76.68 27.24
C GLY A 19 18.04 75.75 27.09
N ILE A 20 16.82 76.35 27.05
CA ILE A 20 15.60 75.60 26.84
C ILE A 20 15.56 74.92 25.43
N ARG A 21 16.01 75.64 24.37
CA ARG A 21 16.10 75.06 23.04
C ARG A 21 17.13 73.91 22.96
N LYS A 22 18.30 74.04 23.61
CA LYS A 22 19.27 72.97 23.70
C LYS A 22 18.75 71.75 24.48
N MET A 23 18.02 71.98 25.56
CA MET A 23 17.43 70.91 26.37
C MET A 23 16.25 70.20 25.65
N LEU A 24 15.44 70.96 24.87
CA LEU A 24 14.40 70.44 24.00
C LEU A 24 15.00 69.62 22.85
N LEU A 25 16.05 70.12 22.19
CA LEU A 25 16.77 69.46 21.13
C LEU A 25 17.44 68.16 21.66
N GLN A 26 18.02 68.15 22.82
CA GLN A 26 18.58 66.99 23.46
C GLN A 26 17.48 65.95 23.81
N ARG A 27 16.33 66.41 24.35
CA ARG A 27 15.19 65.50 24.62
C ARG A 27 14.62 64.90 23.33
N THR A 28 14.43 65.70 22.28
CA THR A 28 13.94 65.17 21.00
C THR A 28 14.97 64.21 20.38
N PHE A 29 16.27 64.46 20.52
CA PHE A 29 17.33 63.60 20.04
C PHE A 29 17.30 62.23 20.75
N TRP A 30 17.14 62.21 22.08
CA TRP A 30 17.05 60.96 22.85
C TRP A 30 15.73 60.22 22.61
N VAL A 31 14.63 60.91 22.35
CA VAL A 31 13.34 60.29 21.97
C VAL A 31 13.43 59.67 20.57
N VAL A 32 14.10 60.35 19.62
CA VAL A 32 14.32 59.80 18.28
C VAL A 32 15.25 58.59 18.32
N ILE A 33 16.32 58.64 19.14
CA ILE A 33 17.21 57.47 19.34
C ILE A 33 16.45 56.33 20.03
N ALA A 34 15.66 56.61 21.04
CA ALA A 34 14.84 55.58 21.69
C ALA A 34 13.80 54.98 20.75
N LEU A 35 13.20 55.79 19.85
CA LEU A 35 12.32 55.31 18.79
C LEU A 35 13.06 54.47 17.73
N ILE A 36 14.27 54.88 17.32
CA ILE A 36 15.10 54.14 16.39
C ILE A 36 15.56 52.80 17.01
N ILE A 37 15.98 52.84 18.29
CA ILE A 37 16.34 51.63 19.02
C ILE A 37 15.12 50.73 19.21
N GLY A 38 13.98 51.31 19.58
CA GLY A 38 12.70 50.57 19.69
C GLY A 38 12.25 49.93 18.36
N LEU A 39 12.40 50.66 17.24
CA LEU A 39 12.14 50.14 15.91
C LEU A 39 13.18 49.12 15.44
N ALA A 40 14.45 49.29 15.85
CA ALA A 40 15.49 48.30 15.56
C ALA A 40 15.31 47.02 16.39
N VAL A 41 14.95 47.17 17.67
CA VAL A 41 14.61 46.02 18.54
C VAL A 41 13.31 45.36 18.09
N ALA A 42 12.30 46.13 17.66
CA ALA A 42 11.09 45.58 17.05
C ALA A 42 11.36 44.89 15.72
N LYS A 43 12.30 45.42 14.90
CA LYS A 43 12.78 44.69 13.69
C LYS A 43 13.63 43.45 14.01
N LEU A 44 14.36 43.45 15.12
CA LEU A 44 15.10 42.28 15.59
C LEU A 44 14.20 41.23 16.28
N HIS A 45 12.98 41.61 16.69
CA HIS A 45 11.98 40.69 17.25
C HIS A 45 10.86 40.33 16.27
N ILE A 46 10.89 40.78 15.01
CA ILE A 46 10.15 40.15 13.94
C ILE A 46 11.02 38.91 13.54
N VAL A 47 11.11 37.97 14.44
CA VAL A 47 11.28 36.55 14.08
C VAL A 47 10.26 36.31 12.97
N ASP A 48 10.69 35.81 11.84
CA ASP A 48 9.84 35.48 10.69
C ASP A 48 8.64 34.65 11.23
N SER A 49 7.52 35.33 11.46
CA SER A 49 6.34 34.74 12.14
C SER A 49 5.58 33.78 11.22
N ARG A 50 6.17 33.44 10.08
CA ARG A 50 5.58 32.45 9.19
C ARG A 50 5.89 31.06 9.69
N PRO A 51 4.92 30.17 9.66
CA PRO A 51 5.14 28.78 10.06
C PRO A 51 6.18 28.11 9.18
N HIS A 52 6.87 27.14 9.75
CA HIS A 52 7.72 26.23 8.98
C HIS A 52 6.83 25.36 8.09
N ARG A 53 6.94 25.56 6.78
CA ARG A 53 6.21 24.80 5.77
C ARG A 53 6.85 23.44 5.62
N ILE A 54 6.04 22.38 5.73
CA ILE A 54 6.46 20.97 5.65
C ILE A 54 5.71 20.28 4.52
N LEU A 55 6.42 19.45 3.77
CA LEU A 55 5.86 18.44 2.89
C LEU A 55 6.35 17.08 3.35
N LEU A 56 5.43 16.15 3.53
CA LEU A 56 5.72 14.76 3.94
C LEU A 56 5.62 13.84 2.72
N ASP A 57 6.71 13.14 2.40
CA ASP A 57 6.75 12.03 1.44
C ASP A 57 6.81 10.72 2.25
N THR A 58 5.82 9.85 2.10
CA THR A 58 5.54 8.72 3.01
C THR A 58 5.18 7.48 2.19
N ASP A 59 5.49 6.30 2.68
CA ASP A 59 5.01 5.03 2.12
C ASP A 59 3.79 4.47 2.86
N VAL A 60 3.29 5.25 3.83
CA VAL A 60 2.01 5.04 4.51
C VAL A 60 1.95 3.72 5.26
N ASP A 61 3.02 3.33 5.91
CA ASP A 61 3.06 2.22 6.85
C ASP A 61 2.55 2.63 8.25
N THR A 62 2.54 1.76 9.22
CA THR A 62 1.97 2.04 10.55
C THR A 62 2.72 3.15 11.29
N ASP A 63 4.02 3.18 11.21
CA ASP A 63 4.86 4.20 11.86
C ASP A 63 4.80 5.56 11.14
N ASP A 64 4.47 5.58 9.85
CA ASP A 64 4.12 6.79 9.11
C ASP A 64 2.89 7.49 9.67
N PHE A 65 1.86 6.73 10.08
CA PHE A 65 0.68 7.35 10.71
C PHE A 65 1.04 8.03 12.01
N PHE A 66 1.97 7.48 12.76
CA PHE A 66 2.45 8.12 13.98
C PHE A 66 3.17 9.41 13.67
N ALA A 67 4.00 9.43 12.62
CA ALA A 67 4.66 10.63 12.13
C ALA A 67 3.64 11.67 11.65
N LEU A 68 2.69 11.27 10.81
CA LEU A 68 1.65 12.16 10.28
C LEU A 68 0.80 12.77 11.38
N LEU A 69 0.31 11.97 12.32
CA LEU A 69 -0.53 12.46 13.41
C LEU A 69 0.27 13.32 14.39
N TYR A 70 1.53 12.98 14.67
CA TYR A 70 2.42 13.83 15.44
C TYR A 70 2.55 15.24 14.81
N ILE A 71 2.82 15.31 13.50
CA ILE A 71 2.93 16.59 12.78
C ILE A 71 1.60 17.36 12.78
N LEU A 72 0.47 16.70 12.56
CA LEU A 72 -0.85 17.32 12.53
C LEU A 72 -1.30 17.88 13.88
N LYS A 73 -0.71 17.38 14.98
CA LYS A 73 -0.97 17.86 16.35
C LYS A 73 -0.10 19.06 16.75
N LEU A 74 0.93 19.38 15.97
CA LEU A 74 1.77 20.54 16.25
C LEU A 74 1.01 21.86 15.99
N ASN A 75 1.45 22.91 16.69
CA ASN A 75 0.86 24.24 16.51
C ASN A 75 1.07 24.75 15.08
N ARG A 76 -0.01 24.95 14.35
CA ARG A 76 -0.02 25.42 12.96
C ARG A 76 0.63 26.79 12.75
N SER A 77 0.69 27.64 13.78
CA SER A 77 1.42 28.91 13.70
C SER A 77 2.94 28.71 13.69
N GLU A 78 3.42 27.53 14.09
CA GLU A 78 4.83 27.16 14.11
C GLU A 78 5.19 26.21 12.98
N PHE A 79 4.38 25.17 12.76
CA PHE A 79 4.57 24.14 11.73
C PHE A 79 3.31 23.94 10.90
N GLU A 80 3.43 24.06 9.61
CA GLU A 80 2.31 23.87 8.69
C GLU A 80 2.62 22.74 7.71
N LEU A 81 1.90 21.62 7.85
CA LEU A 81 1.89 20.55 6.87
C LEU A 81 1.05 21.00 5.67
N GLU A 82 1.72 21.22 4.54
CA GLU A 82 1.07 21.76 3.34
C GLU A 82 0.73 20.71 2.29
N ALA A 83 1.40 19.57 2.31
CA ALA A 83 1.13 18.50 1.37
C ALA A 83 1.65 17.15 1.87
N ILE A 84 1.09 16.10 1.32
CA ILE A 84 1.53 14.73 1.48
C ILE A 84 1.73 14.13 0.09
N THR A 85 2.85 13.44 -0.11
CA THR A 85 3.08 12.59 -1.29
C THR A 85 3.27 11.16 -0.87
N ILE A 86 2.74 10.22 -1.65
CA ILE A 86 2.75 8.80 -1.33
C ILE A 86 3.68 8.07 -2.28
N ASN A 87 4.56 7.28 -1.73
CA ASN A 87 5.42 6.34 -2.44
C ASN A 87 5.04 4.91 -2.01
N ALA A 88 4.13 4.28 -2.74
CA ALA A 88 3.66 2.95 -2.41
C ALA A 88 4.79 1.91 -2.45
N ASN A 89 4.73 0.92 -1.57
CA ASN A 89 5.73 -0.13 -1.44
C ASN A 89 5.10 -1.54 -1.32
N ALA A 90 5.84 -2.51 -0.82
CA ALA A 90 5.36 -3.88 -0.65
C ALA A 90 4.23 -4.05 0.39
N TRP A 91 4.09 -3.08 1.29
CA TRP A 91 3.15 -3.14 2.41
C TRP A 91 1.82 -2.47 2.13
N THR A 92 1.79 -1.55 1.17
CA THR A 92 0.59 -0.75 0.86
C THR A 92 0.42 -0.49 -0.62
N ASP A 93 -0.81 -0.43 -1.06
CA ASP A 93 -1.18 0.06 -2.38
C ASP A 93 -1.74 1.49 -2.31
N ALA A 94 -1.75 2.15 -3.46
CA ALA A 94 -2.16 3.54 -3.54
C ALA A 94 -3.60 3.78 -3.12
N GLY A 95 -4.52 2.89 -3.47
CA GLY A 95 -5.93 3.06 -3.17
C GLY A 95 -6.20 3.03 -1.68
N HIS A 96 -5.60 2.07 -0.97
CA HIS A 96 -5.70 1.98 0.50
C HIS A 96 -4.98 3.14 1.18
N ALA A 97 -3.75 3.44 0.77
CA ALA A 97 -2.94 4.51 1.35
C ALA A 97 -3.62 5.87 1.25
N VAL A 98 -4.06 6.27 0.06
CA VAL A 98 -4.74 7.56 -0.16
C VAL A 98 -6.02 7.67 0.65
N ASN A 99 -6.86 6.62 0.61
CA ASN A 99 -8.11 6.66 1.35
C ASN A 99 -7.89 6.75 2.87
N GLN A 100 -6.84 6.11 3.38
CA GLN A 100 -6.51 6.17 4.79
C GLN A 100 -6.01 7.55 5.21
N ILE A 101 -5.13 8.15 4.42
CA ILE A 101 -4.70 9.53 4.64
C ILE A 101 -5.87 10.50 4.56
N TYR A 102 -6.75 10.37 3.58
CA TYR A 102 -7.95 11.22 3.49
C TYR A 102 -8.84 11.10 4.72
N ASP A 103 -9.03 9.90 5.25
CA ASP A 103 -9.84 9.68 6.45
C ASP A 103 -9.17 10.27 7.70
N ILE A 104 -7.84 10.17 7.83
CA ILE A 104 -7.06 10.83 8.89
C ILE A 104 -7.18 12.36 8.78
N LEU A 105 -6.96 12.91 7.59
CA LEU A 105 -7.07 14.36 7.36
C LEU A 105 -8.47 14.87 7.64
N TYR A 106 -9.50 14.13 7.24
CA TYR A 106 -10.89 14.49 7.54
C TYR A 106 -11.16 14.45 9.04
N MET A 107 -10.70 13.43 9.76
CA MET A 107 -10.79 13.36 11.22
C MET A 107 -10.15 14.58 11.88
N MET A 108 -8.99 15.00 11.40
CA MET A 108 -8.23 16.13 11.92
C MET A 108 -8.69 17.49 11.41
N GLY A 109 -9.72 17.55 10.56
CA GLY A 109 -10.24 18.78 9.96
C GLY A 109 -9.25 19.43 8.99
N ARG A 110 -8.45 18.62 8.27
CA ARG A 110 -7.40 19.06 7.36
C ARG A 110 -7.63 18.60 5.91
N ASP A 111 -8.87 18.66 5.46
CA ASP A 111 -9.20 18.39 4.04
C ASP A 111 -8.55 19.39 3.05
N ASP A 112 -7.95 20.45 3.56
CA ASP A 112 -7.17 21.43 2.81
C ASP A 112 -5.84 20.88 2.30
N ILE A 113 -5.29 19.81 2.91
CA ILE A 113 -4.00 19.24 2.53
C ILE A 113 -4.15 18.37 1.28
N PRO A 114 -3.48 18.72 0.16
CA PRO A 114 -3.45 17.88 -1.02
C PRO A 114 -2.62 16.61 -0.78
N VAL A 115 -3.05 15.52 -1.41
CA VAL A 115 -2.36 14.23 -1.37
C VAL A 115 -2.03 13.83 -2.80
N GLY A 116 -0.75 13.71 -3.10
CA GLY A 116 -0.24 13.29 -4.41
C GLY A 116 0.23 11.84 -4.35
N VAL A 117 -0.02 11.09 -5.41
CA VAL A 117 0.40 9.69 -5.50
C VAL A 117 1.52 9.56 -6.50
N GLY A 118 2.62 8.96 -6.07
CA GLY A 118 3.77 8.64 -6.89
C GLY A 118 3.99 7.14 -7.01
N GLY A 119 5.20 6.78 -7.39
CA GLY A 119 5.61 5.39 -7.50
C GLY A 119 5.53 4.83 -8.91
N GLU A 120 5.21 5.64 -9.90
CA GLU A 120 5.27 5.26 -11.30
C GLU A 120 6.39 5.88 -12.09
N GLY A 121 7.27 6.54 -11.41
CA GLY A 121 8.41 7.16 -12.04
C GLY A 121 9.47 6.17 -12.45
N GLY A 122 9.10 5.11 -13.15
CA GLY A 122 10.09 4.23 -13.74
C GLY A 122 10.98 5.01 -14.70
N ILE A 123 12.28 4.72 -14.70
CA ILE A 123 13.24 5.32 -15.61
C ILE A 123 13.66 4.29 -16.64
N LEU A 124 13.52 4.60 -17.93
CA LEU A 124 13.95 3.73 -19.00
C LEU A 124 15.47 3.73 -19.17
N GLU A 125 15.98 2.73 -19.87
CA GLU A 125 17.40 2.56 -20.19
C GLU A 125 18.05 3.82 -20.81
N ASP A 126 17.29 4.58 -21.59
CA ASP A 126 17.74 5.82 -22.21
C ASP A 126 17.63 7.04 -21.29
N GLY A 127 17.18 6.84 -20.06
CA GLY A 127 16.93 7.90 -19.08
C GLY A 127 15.58 8.58 -19.21
N THR A 128 14.70 8.13 -20.08
CA THR A 128 13.33 8.63 -20.19
C THR A 128 12.56 8.26 -18.94
N ILE A 129 11.89 9.24 -18.31
CA ILE A 129 11.04 9.03 -17.15
C ILE A 129 9.63 8.74 -17.63
N LEU A 130 9.09 7.59 -17.23
CA LEU A 130 7.73 7.23 -17.54
C LEU A 130 6.75 8.20 -16.87
N PRO A 131 5.64 8.53 -17.53
CA PRO A 131 4.64 9.40 -16.94
C PRO A 131 3.99 8.73 -15.73
N ASP A 132 3.70 9.53 -14.73
CA ASP A 132 3.02 9.09 -13.53
C ASP A 132 1.57 8.71 -13.83
N VAL A 133 1.13 7.62 -13.30
CA VAL A 133 -0.24 7.13 -13.46
C VAL A 133 -0.93 6.84 -12.15
N GLY A 134 -0.48 7.42 -11.09
CA GLY A 134 -1.20 7.32 -9.84
C GLY A 134 -0.99 6.04 -9.06
N GLY A 135 0.17 5.93 -8.51
CA GLY A 135 0.37 5.10 -7.36
C GLY A 135 0.73 3.67 -7.58
N TYR A 136 1.91 3.50 -8.05
CA TYR A 136 2.29 2.17 -8.29
C TYR A 136 3.65 1.77 -7.97
N LEU A 137 3.68 0.56 -7.60
CA LEU A 137 4.89 -0.21 -7.52
C LEU A 137 5.60 -0.19 -8.86
N PRO A 138 6.85 0.10 -8.85
CA PRO A 138 7.67 0.10 -10.05
C PRO A 138 7.63 -1.24 -10.77
N ILE A 139 7.78 -1.20 -12.07
CA ILE A 139 7.92 -2.38 -12.89
C ILE A 139 9.37 -2.83 -12.79
N ILE A 140 9.59 -3.97 -12.17
CA ILE A 140 10.88 -4.64 -12.15
C ILE A 140 11.01 -5.48 -13.41
N GLU A 141 12.18 -5.45 -14.05
CA GLU A 141 12.46 -6.31 -15.21
C GLU A 141 12.27 -7.79 -14.87
N GLN A 142 11.60 -8.51 -15.73
CA GLN A 142 11.04 -9.82 -15.39
C GLN A 142 11.50 -10.95 -16.28
N GLY A 143 12.55 -10.72 -17.05
CA GLY A 143 12.99 -11.68 -18.05
C GLY A 143 13.22 -13.11 -17.57
N ASN A 144 13.39 -13.33 -16.28
CA ASN A 144 13.93 -14.58 -15.76
C ASN A 144 13.08 -15.29 -14.70
N SER A 145 11.81 -14.99 -14.57
CA SER A 145 11.03 -15.69 -13.57
C SER A 145 10.29 -16.89 -14.12
N THR A 146 10.33 -17.98 -13.36
CA THR A 146 9.69 -19.24 -13.72
C THR A 146 8.18 -19.20 -13.52
N ALA A 147 7.43 -19.91 -14.35
CA ALA A 147 6.00 -20.11 -14.15
C ALA A 147 5.75 -20.72 -12.76
N GLY A 148 4.71 -20.28 -12.08
CA GLY A 148 4.42 -20.68 -10.71
C GLY A 148 5.30 -20.05 -9.64
N GLY A 149 6.45 -19.47 -10.00
CA GLY A 149 7.34 -18.78 -9.09
C GLY A 149 6.75 -17.45 -8.61
N CYS A 150 6.92 -17.13 -7.34
CA CYS A 150 6.54 -15.83 -6.75
C CYS A 150 5.18 -15.32 -7.25
N ARG A 151 4.18 -16.09 -7.02
CA ARG A 151 2.82 -15.89 -7.51
C ARG A 151 2.25 -14.53 -7.13
N TYR A 152 2.67 -14.05 -5.97
CA TYR A 152 2.16 -12.81 -5.45
C TYR A 152 3.21 -11.71 -5.47
N ARG A 153 2.78 -10.61 -5.96
CA ARG A 153 3.57 -9.40 -5.93
C ARG A 153 3.63 -8.76 -4.56
N GLN A 154 2.49 -8.71 -3.89
CA GLN A 154 2.36 -8.30 -2.52
C GLN A 154 2.12 -9.54 -1.69
N ALA A 155 3.14 -10.37 -1.58
CA ALA A 155 3.05 -11.49 -0.68
C ALA A 155 2.75 -10.95 0.72
N ILE A 156 1.85 -11.63 1.42
CA ILE A 156 1.77 -11.48 2.86
C ILE A 156 3.15 -11.82 3.39
N PRO A 157 3.78 -10.93 4.17
CA PRO A 157 5.14 -11.15 4.63
C PRO A 157 5.32 -12.50 5.29
N ILE A 158 6.52 -13.04 5.19
CA ILE A 158 6.93 -14.21 5.95
C ILE A 158 6.60 -13.96 7.42
N GLY A 159 6.05 -14.96 8.12
CA GLY A 159 5.58 -14.78 9.48
C GLY A 159 4.12 -14.37 9.62
N ARG A 160 3.41 -14.24 8.51
CA ARG A 160 1.96 -13.96 8.45
C ARG A 160 1.57 -12.58 8.99
N ARG A 161 2.49 -11.65 9.01
CA ARG A 161 2.16 -10.26 9.31
C ARG A 161 1.12 -9.77 8.32
N LEU A 162 0.11 -9.13 8.84
CA LEU A 162 -0.79 -8.32 8.04
C LEU A 162 -0.08 -6.98 7.75
N ASP A 163 -0.13 -6.56 6.52
CA ASP A 163 0.44 -5.28 6.11
C ASP A 163 -0.48 -4.10 6.45
N ILE A 164 -0.17 -2.92 5.94
CA ILE A 164 -0.97 -1.71 6.19
C ILE A 164 -2.41 -1.86 5.71
N ASP A 165 -2.66 -2.66 4.68
CA ASP A 165 -4.01 -2.91 4.18
C ASP A 165 -4.86 -3.62 5.20
N SER A 166 -4.26 -4.40 6.09
CA SER A 166 -4.95 -5.04 7.20
C SER A 166 -5.55 -4.03 8.19
N ASN A 167 -5.07 -2.79 8.19
CA ASN A 167 -5.70 -1.69 8.90
C ASN A 167 -7.07 -1.29 8.36
N TYR A 168 -7.53 -1.91 7.28
CA TYR A 168 -8.84 -1.58 6.71
C TYR A 168 -9.97 -1.67 7.74
N GLY A 169 -9.99 -2.70 8.56
CA GLY A 169 -10.95 -2.85 9.64
C GLY A 169 -10.80 -1.77 10.70
N LEU A 170 -9.58 -1.47 11.15
CA LEU A 170 -9.30 -0.37 12.08
C LEU A 170 -9.72 0.97 11.51
N ARG A 171 -9.34 1.27 10.29
CA ARG A 171 -9.73 2.50 9.63
C ARG A 171 -11.23 2.68 9.62
N LYS A 172 -11.97 1.65 9.25
CA LYS A 172 -13.44 1.71 9.21
C LYS A 172 -14.07 1.78 10.60
N ALA A 173 -13.35 1.37 11.64
CA ALA A 173 -13.81 1.43 13.02
C ALA A 173 -13.48 2.74 13.72
N PHE A 174 -12.31 3.31 13.44
CA PHE A 174 -11.74 4.43 14.21
C PHE A 174 -11.53 5.70 13.41
N LEU A 175 -11.69 5.67 12.10
CA LEU A 175 -11.57 6.85 11.24
C LEU A 175 -12.91 7.18 10.58
N PRO A 176 -13.30 8.45 10.55
CA PRO A 176 -14.46 8.90 9.80
C PRO A 176 -14.17 8.85 8.30
N GLN A 177 -15.19 8.60 7.51
CA GLN A 177 -15.08 8.64 6.06
C GLN A 177 -15.52 10.00 5.52
N GLY A 178 -14.57 10.77 5.00
CA GLY A 178 -14.82 12.03 4.33
C GLY A 178 -15.35 11.88 2.90
N SER A 179 -15.60 13.01 2.26
CA SER A 179 -16.03 13.05 0.86
C SER A 179 -14.89 12.72 -0.12
N ARG A 180 -13.64 12.97 0.29
CA ARG A 180 -12.46 12.68 -0.52
C ARG A 180 -12.22 11.18 -0.58
N LYS A 181 -11.83 10.69 -1.75
CA LYS A 181 -11.50 9.29 -1.96
C LYS A 181 -10.55 9.13 -3.13
N TYR A 182 -9.78 8.07 -3.11
CA TYR A 182 -8.94 7.72 -4.25
C TYR A 182 -9.76 7.53 -5.53
N SER A 183 -9.26 8.09 -6.59
CA SER A 183 -9.79 7.89 -7.93
C SER A 183 -8.64 7.84 -8.93
N PRO A 184 -8.31 6.67 -9.50
CA PRO A 184 -7.10 6.48 -10.29
C PRO A 184 -6.87 7.51 -11.39
N LEU A 185 -7.94 7.95 -12.06
CA LEU A 185 -7.83 8.93 -13.16
C LEU A 185 -7.84 10.40 -12.74
N ARG A 186 -8.09 10.67 -11.47
CA ARG A 186 -8.29 12.04 -10.96
C ARG A 186 -7.43 12.36 -9.76
N GLN A 187 -6.77 11.35 -9.22
CA GLN A 187 -5.86 11.54 -8.11
C GLN A 187 -4.70 12.42 -8.55
N PRO A 188 -4.38 13.51 -7.84
CA PRO A 188 -3.18 14.28 -8.14
C PRO A 188 -1.93 13.39 -8.06
N THR A 189 -1.01 13.57 -8.97
CA THR A 189 0.29 12.88 -8.90
C THR A 189 1.20 13.54 -7.86
N ALA A 190 2.14 12.77 -7.31
CA ALA A 190 3.17 13.33 -6.43
C ALA A 190 3.90 14.49 -7.10
N GLN A 191 4.20 14.37 -8.39
CA GLN A 191 4.90 15.42 -9.15
C GLN A 191 4.10 16.73 -9.22
N GLN A 192 2.78 16.64 -9.47
CA GLN A 192 1.91 17.84 -9.48
C GLN A 192 1.92 18.53 -8.12
N VAL A 193 1.78 17.78 -7.03
CA VAL A 193 1.75 18.32 -5.66
C VAL A 193 3.10 18.91 -5.27
N LEU A 194 4.21 18.23 -5.58
CA LEU A 194 5.58 18.70 -5.33
C LEU A 194 5.85 20.03 -6.08
N ILE A 195 5.51 20.09 -7.37
CA ILE A 195 5.71 21.29 -8.17
C ILE A 195 4.89 22.46 -7.61
N ASP A 196 3.62 22.23 -7.31
CA ASP A 196 2.73 23.27 -6.78
C ASP A 196 3.27 23.87 -5.48
N LYS A 197 3.59 23.03 -4.50
CA LYS A 197 3.99 23.47 -3.17
C LYS A 197 5.39 24.03 -3.10
N ILE A 198 6.33 23.46 -3.84
CA ILE A 198 7.71 23.93 -3.87
C ILE A 198 7.83 25.23 -4.70
N SER A 199 7.04 25.39 -5.76
CA SER A 199 6.98 26.65 -6.51
C SER A 199 6.47 27.82 -5.68
N ALA A 200 5.61 27.58 -4.71
CA ALA A 200 5.03 28.60 -3.83
C ALA A 200 6.03 29.25 -2.87
N GLY A 201 7.22 28.68 -2.71
CA GLY A 201 8.30 29.26 -1.90
C GLY A 201 9.03 28.23 -1.04
N PRO A 202 9.92 28.70 -0.15
CA PRO A 202 10.78 27.81 0.62
C PRO A 202 10.00 26.84 1.51
N ILE A 203 10.33 25.55 1.40
CA ILE A 203 9.67 24.45 2.11
C ILE A 203 10.70 23.44 2.60
N THR A 204 10.38 22.71 3.66
CA THR A 204 11.17 21.60 4.21
C THR A 204 10.51 20.29 3.82
N ILE A 205 11.31 19.32 3.41
CA ILE A 205 10.83 18.01 2.96
C ILE A 205 11.15 16.97 4.02
N PHE A 206 10.15 16.19 4.40
CA PHE A 206 10.30 14.98 5.21
C PHE A 206 10.10 13.78 4.31
N ILE A 207 11.06 12.87 4.28
CA ILE A 207 11.00 11.63 3.50
C ILE A 207 11.03 10.47 4.51
N THR A 208 9.93 9.74 4.58
CA THR A 208 9.75 8.58 5.47
C THR A 208 9.52 7.28 4.69
N GLY A 209 9.66 7.31 3.38
CA GLY A 209 9.60 6.16 2.48
C GLY A 209 10.71 6.18 1.43
N GLY A 210 10.50 5.46 0.34
CA GLY A 210 11.41 5.47 -0.81
C GLY A 210 11.58 6.86 -1.41
N HIS A 211 12.73 7.14 -1.98
CA HIS A 211 13.11 8.48 -2.43
C HIS A 211 12.68 8.82 -3.86
N THR A 212 12.01 7.92 -4.54
CA THR A 212 11.68 7.98 -5.98
C THR A 212 10.93 9.26 -6.35
N ASN A 213 9.89 9.62 -5.60
CA ASN A 213 9.09 10.81 -5.89
C ASN A 213 9.93 12.08 -5.92
N PHE A 214 10.74 12.26 -4.90
CA PHE A 214 11.53 13.48 -4.76
C PHE A 214 12.73 13.52 -5.71
N ALA A 215 13.36 12.38 -5.99
CA ALA A 215 14.42 12.27 -7.00
C ALA A 215 13.90 12.66 -8.39
N ILE A 216 12.75 12.14 -8.80
CA ILE A 216 12.13 12.52 -10.08
C ILE A 216 11.76 14.00 -10.11
N PHE A 217 11.26 14.54 -9.00
CA PHE A 217 10.97 15.97 -8.90
C PHE A 217 12.24 16.82 -9.17
N LEU A 218 13.33 16.50 -8.48
CA LEU A 218 14.61 17.22 -8.66
C LEU A 218 15.14 17.08 -10.08
N LEU A 219 15.03 15.90 -10.66
CA LEU A 219 15.45 15.62 -12.03
C LEU A 219 14.71 16.46 -13.06
N LYS A 220 13.39 16.53 -12.94
CA LYS A 220 12.52 17.25 -13.88
C LYS A 220 12.50 18.77 -13.63
N ASN A 221 12.74 19.20 -12.39
CA ASN A 221 12.57 20.59 -11.97
C ASN A 221 13.81 21.12 -11.22
N PRO A 222 15.01 21.04 -11.77
CA PRO A 222 16.25 21.42 -11.07
C PRO A 222 16.25 22.89 -10.63
N HIS A 223 15.53 23.76 -11.35
CA HIS A 223 15.39 25.19 -11.03
C HIS A 223 14.60 25.45 -9.73
N LEU A 224 13.75 24.53 -9.28
CA LEU A 224 12.97 24.62 -8.04
C LEU A 224 13.76 24.14 -6.82
N LYS A 225 14.90 23.50 -6.99
CA LYS A 225 15.77 23.03 -5.90
C LYS A 225 16.06 24.13 -4.88
N LYS A 226 16.25 25.37 -5.33
CA LYS A 226 16.51 26.56 -4.48
C LYS A 226 15.40 26.84 -3.45
N ASN A 227 14.21 26.34 -3.67
CA ASN A 227 13.07 26.51 -2.78
C ASN A 227 12.99 25.38 -1.71
N VAL A 228 13.86 24.38 -1.76
CA VAL A 228 13.94 23.35 -0.74
C VAL A 228 14.96 23.79 0.31
N LYS A 229 14.50 24.06 1.53
CA LYS A 229 15.35 24.53 2.63
C LYS A 229 16.22 23.44 3.20
N HIS A 230 15.61 22.27 3.44
CA HIS A 230 16.23 21.14 4.11
C HIS A 230 15.46 19.86 3.79
N ILE A 231 16.13 18.73 3.84
CA ILE A 231 15.54 17.41 3.70
C ILE A 231 15.84 16.61 4.97
N TYR A 232 14.80 16.13 5.64
CA TYR A 232 14.90 15.18 6.74
C TYR A 232 14.50 13.81 6.22
N ILE A 233 15.34 12.80 6.44
CA ILE A 233 15.19 11.47 5.89
C ILE A 233 15.17 10.45 7.02
N MET A 234 14.13 9.63 7.09
CA MET A 234 14.21 8.34 7.76
C MET A 234 14.77 7.34 6.78
N GLY A 235 15.90 6.76 7.09
CA GLY A 235 16.51 5.75 6.23
C GLY A 235 17.99 5.54 6.44
N GLY A 236 18.49 4.43 5.93
CA GLY A 236 19.89 4.05 6.01
C GLY A 236 20.32 3.40 7.33
N GLY A 237 21.51 2.86 7.28
CA GLY A 237 22.18 2.28 8.45
C GLY A 237 23.67 2.41 8.26
N VAL A 238 24.27 3.46 8.84
CA VAL A 238 25.67 3.82 8.58
C VAL A 238 26.63 3.04 9.49
N ARG A 239 26.30 3.02 10.77
CA ARG A 239 27.03 2.29 11.82
C ARG A 239 26.07 1.58 12.75
N SER A 240 24.95 1.13 12.22
CA SER A 240 23.80 0.72 13.04
C SER A 240 24.22 -0.29 14.11
N ARG A 241 23.96 0.03 15.36
CA ARG A 241 24.21 -0.85 16.49
C ARG A 241 22.88 -1.39 16.96
N ASN A 242 22.69 -2.67 16.79
CA ASN A 242 21.54 -3.32 17.43
C ASN A 242 21.77 -3.41 18.93
N PRO A 243 21.11 -2.65 19.80
CA PRO A 243 21.34 -2.67 21.23
C PRO A 243 20.88 -3.96 21.91
N THR A 244 20.10 -4.80 21.22
CA THR A 244 19.36 -5.89 21.84
C THR A 244 19.88 -7.29 21.54
N GLY A 245 20.95 -7.44 20.78
CA GLY A 245 21.39 -8.79 20.41
C GLY A 245 22.79 -8.86 19.83
N CYS A 246 23.58 -7.87 20.11
CA CYS A 246 24.95 -7.85 19.60
C CYS A 246 25.87 -8.82 20.30
N CYS A 247 26.61 -9.59 19.53
CA CYS A 247 27.69 -10.37 20.04
C CYS A 247 28.79 -9.45 20.58
N PRO A 248 29.33 -9.65 21.81
CA PRO A 248 30.51 -8.94 22.28
C PRO A 248 31.68 -9.16 21.34
N ARG A 249 32.60 -8.21 21.25
CA ARG A 249 33.81 -8.34 20.40
C ARG A 249 34.64 -9.61 20.67
N ASN A 250 34.53 -10.19 21.85
CA ASN A 250 35.24 -11.41 22.29
C ASN A 250 34.32 -12.64 22.32
N ALA A 251 33.17 -12.59 21.66
CA ALA A 251 32.23 -13.70 21.65
C ALA A 251 32.78 -14.89 20.85
N SER A 252 32.29 -16.08 21.19
CA SER A 252 32.60 -17.31 20.44
C SER A 252 32.13 -17.19 19.02
N SER A 253 32.74 -17.94 18.11
CA SER A 253 32.37 -17.98 16.67
C SER A 253 30.94 -18.45 16.39
N SER A 254 30.22 -18.92 17.40
CA SER A 254 28.81 -19.36 17.33
C SER A 254 27.82 -18.25 17.74
N CYS A 255 28.30 -17.09 18.20
CA CYS A 255 27.40 -15.98 18.52
C CYS A 255 26.92 -15.28 17.26
N GLU A 256 25.64 -15.13 17.09
CA GLU A 256 25.03 -14.36 16.01
C GLU A 256 24.17 -13.22 16.57
N PRO A 257 24.22 -12.06 15.93
CA PRO A 257 25.00 -11.66 14.78
C PRO A 257 26.49 -11.41 15.10
N ILE A 258 27.32 -11.89 14.20
CA ILE A 258 28.81 -11.83 14.34
C ILE A 258 29.31 -10.41 14.42
N GLN A 259 28.59 -9.44 13.85
CA GLN A 259 28.91 -8.02 13.94
C GLN A 259 27.71 -7.25 14.46
N CYS A 260 27.89 -6.68 15.60
CA CYS A 260 26.93 -5.76 16.17
C CYS A 260 26.97 -4.45 15.44
N GLY A 261 25.85 -4.03 14.92
CA GLY A 261 25.71 -2.70 14.48
C GLY A 261 25.69 -2.46 12.98
N ASP A 262 25.88 -3.51 12.20
CA ASP A 262 25.93 -3.36 10.75
C ASP A 262 24.71 -3.99 10.03
N ARG A 263 23.65 -4.34 10.76
CA ARG A 263 22.45 -4.93 10.16
C ARG A 263 21.46 -3.89 9.69
N GLY A 264 21.00 -4.07 8.47
CA GLY A 264 19.83 -3.43 7.95
C GLY A 264 18.51 -4.03 8.48
N ASN A 265 17.41 -3.69 7.85
CA ASN A 265 16.08 -4.16 8.20
C ASN A 265 15.30 -4.72 7.01
N LEU A 266 15.96 -5.26 6.02
CA LEU A 266 15.28 -5.99 4.94
C LEU A 266 14.72 -7.29 5.48
N PHE A 267 13.40 -7.39 5.52
CA PHE A 267 12.71 -8.51 6.15
C PHE A 267 12.81 -9.82 5.35
N THR A 268 13.01 -9.73 4.06
CA THR A 268 12.99 -10.88 3.15
C THR A 268 14.31 -11.17 2.46
N ASP A 269 15.13 -10.16 2.21
CA ASP A 269 16.44 -10.31 1.54
C ASP A 269 17.64 -10.13 2.48
N PHE A 270 17.41 -10.37 3.74
CA PHE A 270 18.38 -10.15 4.80
C PHE A 270 19.68 -10.96 4.62
N ILE A 271 19.61 -12.18 4.09
CA ILE A 271 20.79 -13.04 3.90
C ILE A 271 21.68 -12.53 2.76
N SER A 272 21.08 -12.09 1.66
CA SER A 272 21.82 -11.64 0.47
C SER A 272 22.25 -10.19 0.57
N ASN A 273 21.46 -9.33 1.27
CA ASN A 273 21.73 -7.92 1.50
C ASN A 273 21.48 -7.54 2.97
N PRO A 274 22.38 -7.92 3.89
CA PRO A 274 22.10 -7.83 5.33
C PRO A 274 22.22 -6.43 5.93
N TYR A 275 22.70 -5.44 5.20
CA TYR A 275 23.03 -4.12 5.74
C TYR A 275 22.25 -2.98 5.13
N ALA A 276 21.39 -3.26 4.17
CA ALA A 276 20.50 -2.27 3.59
C ALA A 276 19.34 -1.95 4.54
N GLU A 277 18.97 -0.70 4.57
CA GLU A 277 17.75 -0.24 5.22
C GLU A 277 16.63 -0.16 4.20
N PHE A 278 15.40 -0.42 4.62
CA PHE A 278 14.24 -0.65 3.76
C PHE A 278 13.93 0.53 2.82
N ASN A 279 13.88 1.76 3.33
CA ASN A 279 13.53 2.96 2.53
C ASN A 279 14.61 3.30 1.50
N ILE A 280 15.88 3.20 1.90
CA ILE A 280 17.00 3.43 0.97
C ILE A 280 17.08 2.32 -0.07
N PHE A 281 16.88 1.06 0.35
CA PHE A 281 16.89 -0.07 -0.57
C PHE A 281 15.69 -0.08 -1.52
N GLY A 282 14.59 0.54 -1.12
CA GLY A 282 13.40 0.69 -1.96
C GLY A 282 13.72 1.31 -3.32
N ASP A 283 14.60 2.30 -3.35
CA ASP A 283 15.16 2.88 -4.58
C ASP A 283 16.55 3.48 -4.28
N PRO A 284 17.63 2.68 -4.30
CA PRO A 284 18.98 3.13 -3.96
C PRO A 284 19.48 4.24 -4.87
N PHE A 285 19.11 4.18 -6.13
CA PHE A 285 19.48 5.19 -7.10
C PHE A 285 18.84 6.54 -6.80
N ALA A 286 17.54 6.55 -6.51
CA ALA A 286 16.83 7.75 -6.09
C ALA A 286 17.40 8.31 -4.78
N ALA A 287 17.70 7.47 -3.82
CA ALA A 287 18.31 7.87 -2.55
C ALA A 287 19.69 8.51 -2.76
N TYR A 288 20.50 7.93 -3.64
CA TYR A 288 21.78 8.52 -4.04
C TYR A 288 21.59 9.95 -4.59
N GLN A 289 20.65 10.12 -5.54
CA GLN A 289 20.37 11.41 -6.16
C GLN A 289 19.89 12.46 -5.16
N VAL A 290 19.02 12.08 -4.23
CA VAL A 290 18.50 12.99 -3.21
C VAL A 290 19.59 13.43 -2.24
N ILE A 291 20.37 12.49 -1.71
CA ILE A 291 21.43 12.78 -0.73
C ILE A 291 22.55 13.61 -1.37
N HIS A 292 22.89 13.34 -2.63
CA HIS A 292 23.93 14.09 -3.37
C HIS A 292 23.40 15.36 -4.06
N SER A 293 22.14 15.72 -3.86
CA SER A 293 21.52 16.88 -4.51
C SER A 293 22.16 18.22 -4.16
N GLY A 294 22.95 18.30 -3.10
CA GLY A 294 23.50 19.55 -2.58
C GLY A 294 22.50 20.40 -1.78
N ILE A 295 21.30 19.88 -1.49
CA ILE A 295 20.40 20.43 -0.50
C ILE A 295 20.86 19.95 0.88
N PRO A 296 20.78 20.76 1.94
CA PRO A 296 21.10 20.29 3.29
C PRO A 296 20.25 19.09 3.68
N VAL A 297 20.89 18.03 4.14
CA VAL A 297 20.25 16.78 4.55
C VAL A 297 20.53 16.48 6.02
N THR A 298 19.50 16.06 6.74
CA THR A 298 19.60 15.37 8.03
C THR A 298 19.08 13.95 7.86
N LEU A 299 19.92 12.99 8.19
CA LEU A 299 19.59 11.57 8.12
C LEU A 299 19.33 11.02 9.53
N VAL A 300 18.22 10.34 9.70
CA VAL A 300 17.88 9.61 10.93
C VAL A 300 17.86 8.10 10.60
N PRO A 301 19.02 7.46 10.63
CA PRO A 301 19.19 6.08 10.21
C PRO A 301 18.86 5.09 11.32
N LEU A 302 18.96 3.81 11.01
CA LEU A 302 18.82 2.72 11.98
C LEU A 302 19.77 2.86 13.18
N ASP A 303 20.92 3.53 12.99
CA ASP A 303 21.86 3.89 14.08
C ASP A 303 21.16 4.56 15.27
N ALA A 304 20.20 5.44 14.97
CA ALA A 304 19.43 6.14 16.00
C ALA A 304 18.11 5.42 16.31
N THR A 305 17.37 5.02 15.27
CA THR A 305 16.01 4.47 15.45
C THR A 305 16.00 3.13 16.16
N ASN A 306 17.02 2.27 15.96
CA ASN A 306 17.17 1.01 16.70
C ASN A 306 17.51 1.23 18.21
N THR A 307 17.80 2.45 18.62
CA THR A 307 18.02 2.77 20.04
C THR A 307 16.75 3.25 20.76
N ILE A 308 15.63 3.27 20.06
CA ILE A 308 14.31 3.62 20.58
C ILE A 308 13.24 2.58 20.14
N PRO A 309 13.46 1.28 20.46
CA PRO A 309 12.43 0.27 20.20
C PRO A 309 11.21 0.51 21.09
N ILE A 310 10.04 0.15 20.60
CA ILE A 310 8.83 0.14 21.42
C ILE A 310 9.00 -0.90 22.53
N ASN A 311 9.23 -0.44 23.75
CA ASN A 311 9.31 -1.31 24.91
C ASN A 311 7.96 -1.47 25.61
N GLU A 312 7.88 -2.44 26.55
CA GLU A 312 6.64 -2.70 27.27
C GLU A 312 6.16 -1.51 28.11
N ASP A 313 7.07 -0.73 28.68
CA ASP A 313 6.73 0.40 29.54
C ASP A 313 6.10 1.52 28.72
N PHE A 314 6.65 1.82 27.54
CA PHE A 314 6.03 2.73 26.58
C PHE A 314 4.65 2.23 26.13
N PHE A 315 4.54 0.94 25.78
CA PHE A 315 3.26 0.36 25.35
C PHE A 315 2.19 0.49 26.45
N LYS A 316 2.54 0.15 27.70
CA LYS A 316 1.62 0.31 28.86
C LYS A 316 1.27 1.76 29.16
N ALA A 317 2.24 2.67 29.02
CA ALA A 317 2.00 4.11 29.18
C ALA A 317 1.05 4.63 28.11
N PHE A 318 1.24 4.22 26.86
CA PHE A 318 0.35 4.59 25.76
C PHE A 318 -1.06 4.01 25.92
N GLU A 319 -1.16 2.77 26.40
CA GLU A 319 -2.47 2.14 26.70
C GLU A 319 -3.29 2.97 27.70
N LYS A 320 -2.63 3.57 28.68
CA LYS A 320 -3.25 4.45 29.69
C LYS A 320 -3.50 5.88 29.17
N SER A 321 -2.81 6.29 28.11
CA SER A 321 -2.77 7.67 27.63
C SER A 321 -3.43 7.81 26.27
N GLN A 322 -4.77 7.66 26.22
CA GLN A 322 -5.58 7.71 25.02
C GLN A 322 -6.72 8.71 25.16
N HIS A 323 -6.38 9.98 25.45
CA HIS A 323 -7.37 11.03 25.74
C HIS A 323 -7.98 11.67 24.50
N THR A 324 -7.40 11.44 23.32
CA THR A 324 -7.83 11.97 22.04
C THR A 324 -8.15 10.87 21.05
N TYR A 325 -8.91 11.15 19.99
CA TYR A 325 -9.23 10.15 18.95
C TYR A 325 -7.97 9.70 18.18
N GLU A 326 -7.08 10.62 17.88
CA GLU A 326 -5.82 10.35 17.23
C GLU A 326 -4.92 9.45 18.08
N ALA A 327 -4.86 9.67 19.40
CA ALA A 327 -4.13 8.79 20.30
C ALA A 327 -4.76 7.39 20.37
N GLN A 328 -6.08 7.30 20.41
CA GLN A 328 -6.79 6.01 20.36
C GLN A 328 -6.49 5.27 19.06
N TYR A 329 -6.56 5.96 17.91
CA TYR A 329 -6.27 5.34 16.62
C TYR A 329 -4.82 4.86 16.53
N CYS A 330 -3.84 5.71 16.94
CA CYS A 330 -2.44 5.32 16.99
C CYS A 330 -2.21 4.10 17.89
N PHE A 331 -2.80 4.09 19.09
CA PHE A 331 -2.64 2.96 20.00
C PHE A 331 -3.24 1.67 19.43
N GLN A 332 -4.42 1.73 18.83
CA GLN A 332 -5.02 0.55 18.19
C GLN A 332 -4.18 0.04 17.02
N SER A 333 -3.60 0.95 16.23
CA SER A 333 -2.67 0.58 15.16
C SER A 333 -1.39 -0.07 15.71
N LEU A 334 -0.83 0.48 16.79
CA LEU A 334 0.33 -0.10 17.47
C LEU A 334 0.04 -1.48 18.05
N LYS A 335 -1.13 -1.62 18.68
CA LYS A 335 -1.58 -2.91 19.23
C LYS A 335 -1.74 -3.94 18.13
N MET A 336 -2.31 -3.57 16.99
CA MET A 336 -2.41 -4.46 15.84
C MET A 336 -1.02 -4.82 15.31
N ALA A 337 -0.11 -3.87 15.18
CA ALA A 337 1.26 -4.14 14.77
C ALA A 337 1.93 -5.15 15.71
N ARG A 338 1.77 -5.00 17.03
CA ARG A 338 2.26 -5.98 18.01
C ARG A 338 1.65 -7.36 17.82
N ASP A 339 0.33 -7.42 17.71
CA ASP A 339 -0.39 -8.70 17.66
C ASP A 339 -0.20 -9.44 16.32
N THR A 340 0.29 -8.75 15.29
CA THR A 340 0.55 -9.30 13.96
C THR A 340 2.03 -9.31 13.57
N TRP A 341 2.92 -8.87 14.45
CA TRP A 341 4.36 -8.87 14.18
C TRP A 341 4.87 -10.27 13.84
N PHE A 342 5.78 -10.37 12.91
CA PHE A 342 6.19 -11.66 12.34
C PHE A 342 7.18 -12.45 13.20
N ASP A 343 7.68 -11.88 14.30
CA ASP A 343 8.46 -12.56 15.29
C ASP A 343 7.98 -12.24 16.72
N ASP A 344 8.45 -13.01 17.70
CA ASP A 344 8.08 -12.81 19.10
C ASP A 344 8.84 -11.64 19.76
N GLN A 345 9.59 -10.87 18.97
CA GLN A 345 10.49 -9.82 19.45
C GLN A 345 9.95 -8.41 19.22
N PHE A 346 8.65 -8.22 19.13
CA PHE A 346 8.06 -6.90 18.89
C PHE A 346 8.69 -5.80 19.77
N TYR A 347 8.80 -6.02 21.06
CA TYR A 347 9.33 -5.01 21.99
C TYR A 347 10.82 -4.70 21.85
N THR A 348 11.52 -5.40 21.00
CA THR A 348 12.95 -5.20 20.73
C THR A 348 13.26 -4.91 19.26
N SER A 349 12.33 -5.21 18.37
CA SER A 349 12.55 -5.09 16.93
C SER A 349 11.65 -4.05 16.23
N TYR A 350 10.53 -3.67 16.85
CA TYR A 350 9.68 -2.60 16.33
C TYR A 350 10.09 -1.26 16.95
N SER A 351 10.49 -0.32 16.13
CA SER A 351 11.02 0.98 16.56
C SER A 351 10.11 2.13 16.10
N MET A 352 10.39 3.33 16.62
CA MET A 352 9.63 4.55 16.32
C MET A 352 10.10 5.24 15.03
N TRP A 353 10.68 4.54 14.09
CA TRP A 353 11.37 5.02 12.89
C TRP A 353 10.95 6.42 12.41
N ASP A 354 9.79 6.55 11.76
CA ASP A 354 9.34 7.78 11.09
C ASP A 354 8.86 8.84 12.06
N SER A 355 8.14 8.44 13.08
CA SER A 355 7.66 9.39 14.08
C SER A 355 8.82 10.00 14.88
N PHE A 356 9.84 9.20 15.21
CA PHE A 356 11.07 9.70 15.84
C PHE A 356 11.82 10.66 14.91
N THR A 357 11.91 10.33 13.64
CA THR A 357 12.49 11.21 12.63
C THR A 357 11.76 12.55 12.57
N SER A 358 10.42 12.52 12.58
CA SER A 358 9.59 13.73 12.60
C SER A 358 9.83 14.56 13.87
N GLY A 359 9.96 13.91 15.02
CA GLY A 359 10.30 14.57 16.28
C GLY A 359 11.67 15.26 16.24
N VAL A 360 12.70 14.55 15.79
CA VAL A 360 14.05 15.09 15.62
C VAL A 360 14.06 16.29 14.67
N ALA A 361 13.37 16.17 13.52
CA ALA A 361 13.26 17.24 12.54
C ALA A 361 12.60 18.49 13.12
N VAL A 362 11.46 18.34 13.78
CA VAL A 362 10.73 19.44 14.42
C VAL A 362 11.57 20.11 15.51
N SER A 363 12.27 19.33 16.35
CA SER A 363 13.13 19.87 17.39
C SER A 363 14.33 20.63 16.82
N ILE A 364 14.97 20.13 15.74
CA ILE A 364 16.03 20.87 15.03
C ILE A 364 15.49 22.18 14.44
N MET A 365 14.28 22.15 13.85
CA MET A 365 13.67 23.34 13.24
C MET A 365 13.35 24.40 14.30
N ARG A 366 12.93 24.02 15.49
CA ARG A 366 12.75 24.93 16.66
C ARG A 366 14.06 25.56 17.07
N ASN A 367 15.12 24.77 17.08
CA ASN A 367 16.45 25.20 17.49
C ASN A 367 17.30 25.72 16.32
N SER A 368 16.67 26.21 15.23
CA SER A 368 17.32 26.60 13.97
C SER A 368 18.41 27.67 14.09
N HIS A 369 18.51 28.34 15.23
CA HIS A 369 19.61 29.27 15.54
C HIS A 369 20.95 28.55 15.82
N ASN A 370 20.92 27.23 16.07
CA ASN A 370 22.05 26.41 16.41
C ASN A 370 22.44 25.54 15.20
N LYS A 371 23.59 25.83 14.61
CA LYS A 371 24.04 25.19 13.35
C LYS A 371 24.44 23.71 13.45
N ASN A 372 24.50 23.17 14.68
CA ASN A 372 24.98 21.81 14.94
C ASN A 372 23.86 20.75 15.03
N GLY A 373 22.62 21.10 14.66
CA GLY A 373 21.48 20.19 14.76
C GLY A 373 21.08 19.86 16.20
N GLU A 374 21.29 20.81 17.12
CA GLU A 374 20.88 20.66 18.51
C GLU A 374 19.36 20.40 18.59
N ASN A 375 19.01 19.33 19.25
CA ASN A 375 17.63 18.90 19.42
C ASN A 375 17.46 18.14 20.75
N GLU A 376 16.24 17.94 21.16
CA GLU A 376 15.91 17.30 22.44
C GLU A 376 15.98 15.77 22.39
N PHE A 377 15.91 15.15 21.19
CA PHE A 377 15.59 13.74 21.05
C PHE A 377 16.75 12.86 20.57
N ALA A 378 17.72 13.40 19.83
CA ALA A 378 18.81 12.63 19.25
C ALA A 378 20.18 13.26 19.45
N GLU A 379 21.19 12.39 19.62
CA GLU A 379 22.59 12.77 19.46
C GLU A 379 22.91 12.87 17.97
N MET A 380 23.63 13.92 17.56
CA MET A 380 23.88 14.23 16.16
C MET A 380 25.38 14.31 15.87
N GLU A 381 25.78 13.78 14.71
CA GLU A 381 27.16 13.86 14.20
C GLU A 381 27.17 14.21 12.71
N TYR A 382 28.14 15.00 12.26
CA TYR A 382 28.37 15.19 10.82
C TYR A 382 29.21 14.05 10.26
N MET A 383 28.68 13.35 9.27
CA MET A 383 29.36 12.27 8.57
C MET A 383 29.40 12.54 7.06
N ASN A 384 30.47 12.05 6.40
CA ASN A 384 30.49 11.98 4.94
C ASN A 384 29.93 10.63 4.52
N ILE A 385 28.76 10.62 3.92
CA ILE A 385 28.07 9.39 3.51
C ILE A 385 27.84 9.32 2.02
N THR A 386 27.69 8.12 1.52
CA THR A 386 27.17 7.82 0.18
C THR A 386 26.23 6.64 0.24
N VAL A 387 25.38 6.52 -0.79
CA VAL A 387 24.52 5.35 -1.01
C VAL A 387 25.17 4.49 -2.07
N VAL A 388 25.29 3.19 -1.79
CA VAL A 388 25.75 2.22 -2.78
C VAL A 388 24.61 1.87 -3.72
N THR A 389 24.87 1.93 -5.03
CA THR A 389 23.92 1.52 -6.06
C THR A 389 24.61 0.69 -7.11
N SER A 390 23.95 -0.37 -7.58
CA SER A 390 24.43 -1.24 -8.64
C SER A 390 24.24 -0.66 -10.05
N ASN A 391 23.50 0.43 -10.17
CA ASN A 391 23.25 1.08 -11.44
C ASN A 391 24.45 1.95 -11.85
N GLU A 392 25.38 1.42 -12.60
CA GLU A 392 26.47 2.17 -13.21
C GLU A 392 26.01 2.83 -14.52
N PRO A 393 26.48 4.05 -14.85
CA PRO A 393 27.62 4.81 -14.34
C PRO A 393 27.27 5.97 -13.39
N TYR A 394 26.51 5.78 -12.39
CA TYR A 394 25.95 6.85 -11.57
C TYR A 394 26.89 7.53 -10.60
N GLY A 395 28.13 7.73 -10.96
CA GLY A 395 29.04 8.59 -10.24
C GLY A 395 29.35 8.17 -8.80
N VAL A 396 29.12 6.92 -8.46
CA VAL A 396 29.41 6.38 -7.11
C VAL A 396 30.90 6.49 -6.79
N HIS A 397 31.76 6.46 -7.81
CA HIS A 397 33.21 6.51 -7.64
C HIS A 397 33.78 7.92 -7.56
N ASP A 398 33.15 8.91 -8.16
CA ASP A 398 33.63 10.28 -8.21
C ASP A 398 32.81 11.28 -7.40
N GLY A 399 31.72 10.83 -6.77
CA GLY A 399 30.81 11.67 -5.99
C GLY A 399 29.99 12.64 -6.84
N SER A 400 30.04 12.56 -8.17
CA SER A 400 29.26 13.41 -9.06
C SER A 400 27.77 13.02 -9.02
N ASN A 401 26.92 13.99 -9.32
CA ASN A 401 25.49 13.78 -9.47
C ASN A 401 25.06 14.19 -10.88
N PRO A 402 25.13 13.30 -11.86
CA PRO A 402 24.91 13.62 -13.24
C PRO A 402 23.53 14.19 -13.57
N PHE A 403 22.55 14.04 -12.69
CA PHE A 403 21.23 14.62 -12.89
C PHE A 403 21.14 16.10 -12.55
N PHE A 404 22.03 16.61 -11.69
CA PHE A 404 21.91 17.97 -11.17
C PHE A 404 23.01 18.93 -11.65
N ASP A 405 24.05 18.44 -12.28
CA ASP A 405 25.19 19.21 -12.73
C ASP A 405 25.19 19.51 -14.23
N GLY A 406 24.06 19.32 -14.90
CA GLY A 406 23.85 19.70 -16.32
C GLY A 406 24.31 18.66 -17.32
N HIS A 407 24.78 17.51 -16.91
CA HIS A 407 25.12 16.40 -17.78
C HIS A 407 23.88 15.67 -18.32
N LYS A 408 24.06 14.92 -19.39
CA LYS A 408 23.01 14.06 -19.92
C LYS A 408 22.62 13.04 -18.85
N VAL A 409 21.31 12.72 -18.79
CA VAL A 409 20.82 11.65 -17.95
C VAL A 409 21.60 10.38 -18.27
N PRO A 410 22.24 9.74 -17.30
CA PRO A 410 23.00 8.53 -17.53
C PRO A 410 22.10 7.39 -17.95
N LYS A 411 22.65 6.43 -18.67
CA LYS A 411 21.96 5.20 -19.00
C LYS A 411 22.07 4.22 -17.86
N PHE A 412 20.96 3.54 -17.60
CA PHE A 412 20.94 2.45 -16.64
C PHE A 412 21.50 1.18 -17.28
N ASN A 413 22.21 0.39 -16.48
CA ASN A 413 22.66 -0.95 -16.91
C ASN A 413 21.54 -1.97 -16.74
N LEU A 414 20.44 -1.76 -17.45
CA LEU A 414 19.28 -2.65 -17.46
C LEU A 414 19.29 -3.50 -18.71
N GLU A 415 18.60 -4.63 -18.67
CA GLU A 415 18.31 -5.38 -19.88
C GLU A 415 17.51 -4.51 -20.86
N LYS A 416 17.68 -4.77 -22.16
CA LYS A 416 17.00 -3.98 -23.19
C LYS A 416 15.50 -3.97 -23.00
N GLY A 417 14.93 -2.79 -22.82
CA GLY A 417 13.52 -2.59 -22.56
C GLY A 417 13.14 -2.64 -21.08
N GLY A 418 14.09 -2.85 -20.19
CA GLY A 418 13.88 -2.83 -18.75
C GLY A 418 13.63 -1.41 -18.20
N VAL A 419 13.05 -1.36 -17.02
CA VAL A 419 12.74 -0.12 -16.30
C VAL A 419 13.34 -0.18 -14.90
N HIS A 420 14.19 0.79 -14.57
CA HIS A 420 14.63 0.97 -13.18
C HIS A 420 13.48 1.57 -12.36
N SER A 421 13.15 0.91 -11.26
CA SER A 421 12.00 1.32 -10.52
C SER A 421 12.02 0.95 -9.04
N GLY A 422 13.16 0.55 -8.53
CA GLY A 422 13.33 0.16 -7.14
C GLY A 422 13.25 -1.35 -6.90
N HIS A 423 13.52 -1.77 -5.69
CA HIS A 423 13.82 -3.16 -5.37
C HIS A 423 12.80 -3.80 -4.42
N VAL A 424 12.32 -3.05 -3.45
CA VAL A 424 11.64 -3.63 -2.27
C VAL A 424 10.12 -3.64 -2.37
N GLN A 425 9.55 -3.10 -3.45
CA GLN A 425 8.09 -3.01 -3.57
C GLN A 425 7.35 -4.33 -3.41
N THR A 426 8.07 -5.41 -3.55
CA THR A 426 7.50 -6.74 -3.45
C THR A 426 7.86 -7.43 -2.14
N GLY A 427 8.72 -6.84 -1.31
CA GLY A 427 9.23 -7.48 -0.11
C GLY A 427 10.03 -8.76 -0.38
N LEU A 428 10.58 -8.93 -1.58
CA LEU A 428 11.29 -10.13 -2.01
C LEU A 428 12.72 -9.78 -2.44
N ARG A 429 13.51 -10.80 -2.75
CA ARG A 429 14.92 -10.65 -3.14
C ARG A 429 15.09 -9.63 -4.26
N ASP A 430 16.08 -8.75 -4.09
CA ASP A 430 16.45 -7.77 -5.09
C ASP A 430 16.89 -8.43 -6.40
N PRO A 431 16.18 -8.23 -7.51
CA PRO A 431 16.53 -8.82 -8.79
C PRO A 431 17.82 -8.27 -9.39
N PHE A 432 18.27 -7.08 -8.95
CA PHE A 432 19.50 -6.44 -9.42
C PHE A 432 20.75 -6.85 -8.63
N CYS A 433 20.55 -7.48 -7.49
CA CYS A 433 21.65 -8.03 -6.70
C CYS A 433 22.04 -9.43 -7.20
N THR A 434 22.67 -9.50 -8.35
CA THR A 434 23.17 -10.76 -8.88
C THR A 434 24.40 -11.21 -8.12
N MET A 435 24.27 -12.30 -7.37
CA MET A 435 25.42 -12.97 -6.78
C MET A 435 26.16 -13.81 -7.84
N GLN A 436 27.33 -13.40 -8.24
CA GLN A 436 28.17 -14.20 -9.14
C GLN A 436 28.60 -15.50 -8.43
N ASN A 437 28.22 -16.65 -9.00
CA ASN A 437 28.56 -17.99 -8.52
C ASN A 437 28.17 -18.32 -7.06
N GLY A 438 27.11 -17.76 -6.55
CA GLY A 438 26.64 -18.01 -5.19
C GLY A 438 27.57 -17.49 -4.10
N LYS A 439 28.58 -16.67 -4.44
CA LYS A 439 29.51 -16.05 -3.52
C LYS A 439 29.44 -14.54 -3.63
N GLY A 440 29.31 -13.88 -2.50
CA GLY A 440 29.22 -12.43 -2.39
C GLY A 440 27.89 -11.99 -1.80
N ARG A 441 27.87 -10.79 -1.28
CA ARG A 441 26.69 -10.14 -0.75
C ARG A 441 26.39 -8.90 -1.59
N CYS A 442 25.16 -8.70 -1.92
CA CYS A 442 24.70 -7.45 -2.50
C CYS A 442 24.96 -6.31 -1.51
N GLN A 443 25.33 -5.15 -2.04
CA GLN A 443 25.52 -3.92 -1.25
C GLN A 443 24.61 -2.78 -1.71
N ASP A 444 23.72 -3.07 -2.64
CA ASP A 444 22.81 -2.06 -3.17
C ASP A 444 21.90 -1.53 -2.05
N GLY A 445 21.80 -0.22 -1.94
CA GLY A 445 21.07 0.42 -0.84
C GLY A 445 21.85 0.59 0.47
N TYR A 446 23.12 0.17 0.56
CA TYR A 446 23.93 0.50 1.73
C TYR A 446 24.19 1.99 1.80
N THR A 447 24.05 2.57 2.98
CA THR A 447 24.59 3.85 3.33
C THR A 447 25.96 3.65 3.99
N LYS A 448 26.98 4.25 3.42
CA LYS A 448 28.35 4.09 3.91
C LYS A 448 28.97 5.42 4.29
N GLU A 449 29.66 5.45 5.44
CA GLU A 449 30.61 6.52 5.72
C GLU A 449 31.87 6.33 4.85
N VAL A 450 32.23 7.38 4.11
CA VAL A 450 33.34 7.33 3.17
C VAL A 450 34.29 8.51 3.39
N LYS A 451 35.56 8.32 3.02
CA LYS A 451 36.56 9.38 3.06
C LYS A 451 36.73 9.98 1.66
N GLY A 452 36.73 11.31 1.57
CA GLY A 452 36.98 12.01 0.32
C GLY A 452 35.75 12.44 -0.47
N SER A 453 35.93 12.71 -1.76
CA SER A 453 34.91 13.33 -2.63
C SER A 453 33.74 12.43 -3.02
N GLN A 454 33.78 11.15 -2.69
CA GLN A 454 32.67 10.21 -2.96
C GLN A 454 31.49 10.40 -2.00
N GLY A 455 31.70 11.08 -0.89
CA GLY A 455 30.68 11.29 0.12
C GLY A 455 30.19 12.73 0.18
N VAL A 456 28.98 12.87 0.67
CA VAL A 456 28.37 14.16 0.99
C VAL A 456 28.30 14.31 2.50
N ARG A 457 28.66 15.49 2.98
CA ARG A 457 28.60 15.81 4.41
C ARG A 457 27.13 16.03 4.81
N VAL A 458 26.59 15.12 5.60
CA VAL A 458 25.24 15.18 6.14
C VAL A 458 25.25 15.16 7.66
N LEU A 459 24.22 15.71 8.27
CA LEU A 459 23.97 15.62 9.69
C LEU A 459 23.25 14.30 9.97
N VAL A 460 23.83 13.45 10.81
CA VAL A 460 23.35 12.08 11.06
C VAL A 460 22.97 11.94 12.53
N ALA A 461 21.78 11.44 12.80
CA ALA A 461 21.39 11.01 14.14
C ALA A 461 22.06 9.68 14.48
N THR A 462 22.69 9.60 15.65
CA THR A 462 23.48 8.44 16.03
C THR A 462 22.85 7.64 17.18
N ARG A 463 21.99 8.29 17.97
CA ARG A 463 21.36 7.67 19.13
C ARG A 463 20.17 8.51 19.61
N ALA A 464 19.12 7.85 20.10
CA ALA A 464 18.04 8.50 20.83
C ALA A 464 18.49 8.92 22.23
N LYS A 465 18.16 10.15 22.63
CA LYS A 465 18.49 10.67 23.95
C LYS A 465 17.62 10.06 25.04
N PRO A 466 18.18 9.81 26.23
CA PRO A 466 17.41 9.38 27.37
C PRO A 466 16.44 10.49 27.83
N ASN A 467 15.39 10.09 28.55
CA ASN A 467 14.52 11.06 29.21
C ASN A 467 15.30 11.79 30.32
N PRO A 468 15.34 13.13 30.30
CA PRO A 468 15.97 13.90 31.35
C PRO A 468 15.23 13.80 32.70
N ASP A 469 13.95 13.45 32.69
CA ASP A 469 13.17 13.16 33.89
C ASP A 469 13.39 11.71 34.32
N THR A 470 14.31 11.50 35.24
CA THR A 470 14.67 10.17 35.77
C THR A 470 13.56 9.57 36.66
N SER A 471 12.53 10.31 37.01
CA SER A 471 11.37 9.80 37.75
C SER A 471 10.28 9.24 36.82
N SER A 472 10.35 9.49 35.53
CA SER A 472 9.44 8.99 34.52
C SER A 472 9.63 7.49 34.25
N GLU A 473 8.54 6.76 34.09
CA GLU A 473 8.58 5.37 33.62
C GLU A 473 9.08 5.26 32.16
N LEU A 474 9.07 6.38 31.41
CA LEU A 474 9.51 6.45 30.01
C LEU A 474 11.01 6.77 29.95
N ASP A 475 11.78 5.87 29.41
CA ASP A 475 13.25 5.95 29.36
C ASP A 475 13.81 6.86 28.25
N ARG A 476 12.99 7.27 27.28
CA ARG A 476 13.37 8.14 26.16
C ARG A 476 12.62 9.47 26.17
N ALA A 477 13.33 10.56 25.90
CA ALA A 477 12.75 11.90 25.80
C ALA A 477 11.64 11.97 24.75
N TYR A 478 11.83 11.29 23.62
CA TYR A 478 10.85 11.28 22.54
C TYR A 478 9.57 10.53 22.92
N PHE A 479 9.63 9.45 23.66
CA PHE A 479 8.44 8.72 24.11
C PHE A 479 7.47 9.63 24.88
N LYS A 480 8.04 10.41 25.81
CA LYS A 480 7.26 11.39 26.56
C LYS A 480 6.65 12.45 25.65
N SER A 481 7.45 13.05 24.78
CA SER A 481 7.00 14.08 23.84
C SER A 481 5.91 13.55 22.90
N PHE A 482 6.05 12.33 22.37
CA PHE A 482 5.08 11.71 21.49
C PHE A 482 3.70 11.58 22.17
N LEU A 483 3.68 11.02 23.38
CA LEU A 483 2.43 10.87 24.13
C LEU A 483 1.81 12.23 24.51
N ASP A 484 2.62 13.19 24.95
CA ASP A 484 2.16 14.53 25.31
C ASP A 484 1.55 15.24 24.10
N VAL A 485 2.18 15.17 22.95
CA VAL A 485 1.70 15.79 21.71
C VAL A 485 0.40 15.14 21.25
N LEU A 486 0.33 13.81 21.17
CA LEU A 486 -0.89 13.12 20.71
C LEU A 486 -2.09 13.38 21.64
N ASN A 487 -1.84 13.46 22.95
CA ASN A 487 -2.90 13.66 23.94
C ASN A 487 -3.23 15.14 24.21
N HIS A 488 -2.53 16.06 23.54
CA HIS A 488 -2.80 17.49 23.72
C HIS A 488 -4.25 17.82 23.27
N PRO A 489 -5.03 18.54 24.07
CA PRO A 489 -6.47 18.78 23.79
C PRO A 489 -6.73 19.70 22.59
N GLN A 490 -5.74 20.46 22.15
CA GLN A 490 -5.87 21.32 20.97
C GLN A 490 -5.70 20.50 19.68
N GLN A 491 -6.37 20.93 18.61
CA GLN A 491 -6.32 20.31 17.30
C GLN A 491 -6.69 18.80 17.34
N THR A 492 -7.58 18.44 18.26
CA THR A 492 -8.04 17.06 18.41
C THR A 492 -8.99 16.66 17.28
N GLY A 493 -8.80 15.45 16.79
CA GLY A 493 -9.67 14.81 15.80
C GLY A 493 -11.08 14.58 16.31
N LYS A 494 -12.03 14.42 15.38
CA LYS A 494 -13.44 14.17 15.67
C LYS A 494 -13.94 12.97 14.92
N PHE A 495 -14.57 12.06 15.65
CA PHE A 495 -15.19 10.90 15.07
C PHE A 495 -16.44 10.49 15.86
N ASN A 496 -17.50 10.14 15.16
CA ASN A 496 -18.68 9.55 15.77
C ASN A 496 -19.10 8.31 14.99
N PHE A 497 -18.83 7.15 15.57
CA PHE A 497 -19.11 5.85 14.96
C PHE A 497 -20.60 5.67 14.62
N THR A 498 -21.50 6.09 15.51
CA THR A 498 -22.94 5.90 15.33
C THR A 498 -23.50 6.68 14.14
N THR A 499 -23.02 7.92 13.95
CA THR A 499 -23.44 8.72 12.80
C THR A 499 -22.80 8.26 11.49
N GLN A 500 -21.58 7.77 11.55
CA GLN A 500 -20.82 7.29 10.39
C GLN A 500 -21.32 5.92 9.90
N PHE A 501 -21.60 5.02 10.84
CA PHE A 501 -22.01 3.63 10.55
C PHE A 501 -23.36 3.28 11.19
N ARG A 502 -24.36 4.11 10.95
CA ARG A 502 -25.70 4.00 11.53
C ARG A 502 -26.41 2.66 11.31
N TYR A 503 -26.02 1.91 10.28
CA TYR A 503 -26.56 0.59 9.97
C TYR A 503 -25.71 -0.55 10.52
N TYR A 504 -24.59 -0.27 11.15
CA TYR A 504 -23.77 -1.30 11.74
C TYR A 504 -24.47 -1.91 12.97
N LYS A 505 -24.59 -3.23 12.96
CA LYS A 505 -25.05 -4.03 14.08
C LYS A 505 -24.18 -5.27 14.18
N GLU A 506 -23.84 -5.69 15.38
CA GLU A 506 -23.15 -6.97 15.62
C GLU A 506 -24.14 -8.14 15.48
N VAL A 507 -24.82 -8.21 14.37
CA VAL A 507 -25.81 -9.24 14.06
C VAL A 507 -25.44 -9.91 12.74
N LEU A 508 -25.45 -11.23 12.71
CA LEU A 508 -25.27 -12.01 11.49
C LEU A 508 -26.64 -12.31 10.86
N TYR A 509 -26.76 -12.01 9.58
CA TYR A 509 -27.97 -12.29 8.82
C TYR A 509 -27.83 -13.64 8.11
N LYS A 510 -28.57 -14.63 8.61
CA LYS A 510 -28.63 -15.98 8.05
C LYS A 510 -30.04 -16.21 7.52
N PRO A 511 -30.19 -16.51 6.21
CA PRO A 511 -31.49 -16.76 5.66
C PRO A 511 -32.07 -18.08 6.21
N ASP A 512 -33.37 -18.07 6.46
CA ASP A 512 -34.16 -19.31 6.64
C ASP A 512 -34.76 -19.67 5.29
N PHE A 513 -34.32 -20.77 4.73
CA PHE A 513 -34.87 -21.26 3.47
C PHE A 513 -36.15 -22.11 3.65
N GLY A 514 -36.53 -22.39 4.88
CA GLY A 514 -37.76 -23.16 5.20
C GLY A 514 -37.80 -24.50 4.47
N SER A 515 -38.95 -24.79 3.84
CA SER A 515 -39.18 -26.00 3.08
C SER A 515 -38.70 -25.93 1.60
N LYS A 516 -37.97 -24.92 1.22
CA LYS A 516 -37.47 -24.76 -0.17
C LYS A 516 -36.50 -25.89 -0.52
N LYS A 517 -36.73 -26.53 -1.64
CA LYS A 517 -35.75 -27.48 -2.19
C LYS A 517 -34.56 -26.68 -2.73
N LEU A 518 -33.41 -26.83 -2.07
CA LEU A 518 -32.19 -26.15 -2.47
C LEU A 518 -31.62 -26.73 -3.77
N GLY A 519 -31.11 -25.85 -4.62
CA GLY A 519 -30.55 -26.21 -5.90
C GLY A 519 -29.14 -26.78 -5.81
N LYS A 520 -28.41 -26.74 -6.91
CA LYS A 520 -27.05 -27.29 -7.07
C LYS A 520 -26.09 -26.70 -6.02
N PRO A 521 -25.50 -27.53 -5.15
CA PRO A 521 -24.51 -27.05 -4.19
C PRO A 521 -23.23 -26.67 -4.90
N ILE A 522 -22.72 -25.46 -4.68
CA ILE A 522 -21.48 -24.98 -5.28
C ILE A 522 -20.51 -24.43 -4.24
N VAL A 523 -19.23 -24.55 -4.58
CA VAL A 523 -18.13 -23.83 -3.95
C VAL A 523 -17.53 -22.91 -5.00
N PHE A 524 -17.35 -21.66 -4.67
CA PHE A 524 -16.74 -20.67 -5.54
C PHE A 524 -15.32 -20.35 -5.08
N ASP A 525 -14.33 -20.73 -5.87
CA ASP A 525 -12.91 -20.42 -5.66
C ASP A 525 -12.55 -19.25 -6.57
N MET A 526 -12.15 -18.12 -5.98
CA MET A 526 -11.88 -16.87 -6.69
C MET A 526 -10.57 -16.23 -6.25
N ASP A 527 -10.00 -15.37 -7.07
CA ASP A 527 -8.77 -14.63 -6.75
C ASP A 527 -9.02 -13.13 -6.45
N MET A 528 -10.28 -12.76 -6.23
CA MET A 528 -10.71 -11.43 -5.82
C MET A 528 -10.51 -10.34 -6.88
N SER A 529 -10.49 -10.69 -8.15
CA SER A 529 -10.57 -9.72 -9.23
C SER A 529 -11.91 -8.96 -9.23
N ALA A 530 -12.00 -7.84 -9.93
CA ALA A 530 -13.27 -7.14 -10.08
C ALA A 530 -14.34 -8.03 -10.73
N GLY A 531 -13.96 -8.88 -11.69
CA GLY A 531 -14.84 -9.85 -12.31
C GLY A 531 -15.40 -10.87 -11.32
N ASP A 532 -14.57 -11.30 -10.37
CA ASP A 532 -14.98 -12.24 -9.32
C ASP A 532 -16.06 -11.67 -8.41
N PHE A 533 -15.92 -10.42 -7.99
CA PHE A 533 -16.96 -9.78 -7.18
C PHE A 533 -18.29 -9.68 -7.96
N LEU A 534 -18.22 -9.42 -9.24
CA LEU A 534 -19.43 -9.39 -10.10
C LEU A 534 -20.02 -10.79 -10.29
N ALA A 535 -19.18 -11.81 -10.45
CA ALA A 535 -19.59 -13.21 -10.49
C ALA A 535 -20.24 -13.64 -9.16
N LEU A 536 -19.66 -13.22 -8.01
CA LEU A 536 -20.23 -13.47 -6.69
C LEU A 536 -21.61 -12.82 -6.55
N TYR A 537 -21.77 -11.55 -6.95
CA TYR A 537 -23.10 -10.92 -6.96
C TYR A 537 -24.08 -11.70 -7.82
N TYR A 538 -23.69 -12.12 -9.01
CA TYR A 538 -24.54 -12.89 -9.90
C TYR A 538 -25.00 -14.20 -9.23
N LEU A 539 -24.06 -14.96 -8.64
CA LEU A 539 -24.39 -16.20 -7.94
C LEU A 539 -25.33 -15.99 -6.74
N LEU A 540 -25.14 -14.91 -5.99
CA LEU A 540 -26.00 -14.55 -4.85
C LEU A 540 -27.39 -14.07 -5.28
N LYS A 541 -27.54 -13.57 -6.50
CA LYS A 541 -28.82 -13.14 -7.07
C LYS A 541 -29.61 -14.26 -7.71
N LEU A 542 -29.00 -15.40 -7.97
CA LEU A 542 -29.71 -16.58 -8.48
C LEU A 542 -30.63 -17.16 -7.39
N PRO A 543 -31.82 -17.68 -7.77
CA PRO A 543 -32.68 -18.37 -6.83
C PRO A 543 -31.93 -19.51 -6.13
N VAL A 544 -32.11 -19.65 -4.81
CA VAL A 544 -31.45 -20.71 -4.03
C VAL A 544 -31.89 -22.10 -4.47
N GLU A 545 -33.02 -22.18 -5.15
CA GLU A 545 -33.56 -23.39 -5.77
C GLU A 545 -32.79 -23.80 -7.04
N VAL A 546 -32.02 -22.89 -7.63
CA VAL A 546 -31.15 -23.13 -8.79
C VAL A 546 -29.71 -23.36 -8.34
N ILE A 547 -29.19 -22.42 -7.56
CA ILE A 547 -27.78 -22.44 -7.09
C ILE A 547 -27.77 -22.25 -5.57
N ASN A 548 -27.13 -23.16 -4.87
CA ASN A 548 -26.92 -23.13 -3.43
C ASN A 548 -25.42 -22.92 -3.13
N LEU A 549 -25.01 -21.67 -3.00
CA LEU A 549 -23.62 -21.32 -2.71
C LEU A 549 -23.26 -21.74 -1.28
N LYS A 550 -22.39 -22.72 -1.15
CA LYS A 550 -21.98 -23.34 0.12
C LYS A 550 -20.78 -22.65 0.76
N ALA A 551 -19.86 -22.14 -0.04
CA ALA A 551 -18.70 -21.42 0.43
C ALA A 551 -18.07 -20.58 -0.68
N VAL A 552 -17.29 -19.59 -0.25
CA VAL A 552 -16.33 -18.86 -1.06
C VAL A 552 -14.93 -19.25 -0.57
N ILE A 553 -14.04 -19.62 -1.49
CA ILE A 553 -12.62 -19.80 -1.24
C ILE A 553 -11.87 -18.68 -1.95
N VAL A 554 -10.92 -18.09 -1.26
CA VAL A 554 -10.13 -16.98 -1.81
C VAL A 554 -8.71 -17.44 -2.04
N SER A 555 -8.26 -17.35 -3.27
CA SER A 555 -6.85 -17.53 -3.66
C SER A 555 -6.19 -16.16 -3.71
N PRO A 556 -5.39 -15.75 -2.71
CA PRO A 556 -4.69 -14.47 -2.79
C PRO A 556 -3.75 -14.47 -4.00
N THR A 557 -3.76 -13.41 -4.78
CA THR A 557 -2.92 -13.20 -5.97
C THR A 557 -2.39 -11.77 -6.00
N GLY A 558 -1.79 -11.37 -7.10
CA GLY A 558 -1.41 -9.97 -7.30
C GLY A 558 -2.60 -8.99 -7.35
N TRP A 559 -3.84 -9.51 -7.42
CA TRP A 559 -5.06 -8.69 -7.45
C TRP A 559 -5.49 -8.20 -6.07
N ALA A 560 -5.21 -9.00 -5.05
CA ALA A 560 -5.68 -8.72 -3.72
C ALA A 560 -4.80 -9.43 -2.68
N ASN A 561 -4.64 -8.79 -1.55
CA ASN A 561 -4.03 -9.39 -0.38
C ASN A 561 -5.10 -10.02 0.54
N ALA A 562 -4.68 -10.66 1.62
CA ALA A 562 -5.61 -11.28 2.56
C ALA A 562 -6.56 -10.29 3.24
N ALA A 563 -6.16 -9.03 3.36
CA ALA A 563 -7.01 -7.99 3.97
C ALA A 563 -8.25 -7.68 3.16
N THR A 564 -8.20 -7.86 1.85
CA THR A 564 -9.37 -7.63 0.98
C THR A 564 -10.49 -8.64 1.19
N ILE A 565 -10.25 -9.72 1.91
CA ILE A 565 -11.29 -10.67 2.31
C ILE A 565 -12.44 -10.00 3.09
N ASP A 566 -12.16 -8.87 3.75
CA ASP A 566 -13.18 -8.06 4.40
C ASP A 566 -14.23 -7.53 3.43
N VAL A 567 -13.84 -7.26 2.19
CA VAL A 567 -14.77 -6.84 1.15
C VAL A 567 -15.74 -7.97 0.79
N VAL A 568 -15.26 -9.21 0.78
CA VAL A 568 -16.10 -10.39 0.58
C VAL A 568 -17.12 -10.52 1.72
N TYR A 569 -16.68 -10.37 2.96
CA TYR A 569 -17.57 -10.39 4.11
C TYR A 569 -18.60 -9.27 4.09
N ASP A 570 -18.17 -8.04 3.75
CA ASP A 570 -19.09 -6.90 3.62
C ASP A 570 -20.14 -7.14 2.53
N LEU A 571 -19.73 -7.73 1.40
CA LEU A 571 -20.64 -8.07 0.31
C LEU A 571 -21.64 -9.16 0.70
N LEU A 572 -21.18 -10.23 1.34
CA LEU A 572 -22.05 -11.29 1.84
C LEU A 572 -23.02 -10.75 2.89
N HIS A 573 -22.56 -9.90 3.79
CA HIS A 573 -23.36 -9.24 4.80
C HIS A 573 -24.46 -8.36 4.18
N MET A 574 -24.11 -7.54 3.20
CA MET A 574 -25.05 -6.72 2.45
C MET A 574 -26.18 -7.57 1.83
N MET A 575 -25.84 -8.73 1.31
CA MET A 575 -26.76 -9.66 0.69
C MET A 575 -27.52 -10.55 1.70
N GLY A 576 -27.30 -10.35 3.01
CA GLY A 576 -27.92 -11.15 4.07
C GLY A 576 -27.48 -12.61 4.07
N ARG A 577 -26.24 -12.88 3.60
CA ARG A 577 -25.70 -14.23 3.45
C ARG A 577 -24.48 -14.47 4.34
N ASP A 578 -24.60 -14.07 5.60
CA ASP A 578 -23.59 -14.37 6.63
C ASP A 578 -23.49 -15.88 6.97
N ASP A 579 -24.38 -16.69 6.42
CA ASP A 579 -24.34 -18.16 6.49
C ASP A 579 -23.20 -18.75 5.65
N ILE A 580 -22.73 -18.05 4.61
CA ILE A 580 -21.72 -18.54 3.68
C ILE A 580 -20.33 -18.34 4.29
N PRO A 581 -19.60 -19.42 4.57
CA PRO A 581 -18.22 -19.32 5.06
C PRO A 581 -17.25 -18.88 3.95
N VAL A 582 -16.17 -18.21 4.37
CA VAL A 582 -15.10 -17.77 3.48
C VAL A 582 -13.78 -18.38 3.93
N GLY A 583 -13.11 -19.12 3.07
CA GLY A 583 -11.83 -19.79 3.33
C GLY A 583 -10.67 -19.09 2.65
N LEU A 584 -9.60 -18.81 3.39
CA LEU A 584 -8.36 -18.26 2.84
C LEU A 584 -7.50 -19.39 2.25
N GLY A 585 -7.19 -19.29 0.97
CA GLY A 585 -6.29 -20.19 0.27
C GLY A 585 -4.82 -19.91 0.56
N ASP A 586 -3.97 -20.73 -0.04
CA ASP A 586 -2.54 -20.58 0.09
C ASP A 586 -1.98 -19.43 -0.72
N ILE A 587 -1.01 -18.74 -0.12
CA ILE A 587 -0.30 -17.66 -0.81
C ILE A 587 0.76 -18.17 -1.79
N PHE A 588 1.20 -19.40 -1.66
CA PHE A 588 2.22 -19.98 -2.54
C PHE A 588 1.63 -20.99 -3.52
N ALA A 589 2.20 -21.05 -4.71
CA ALA A 589 1.95 -22.14 -5.65
C ALA A 589 2.44 -23.47 -5.07
N LEU A 590 1.96 -24.59 -5.60
CA LEU A 590 2.38 -25.91 -5.13
C LEU A 590 3.90 -26.10 -5.22
N ASN A 591 4.46 -26.72 -4.21
CA ASN A 591 5.89 -26.95 -4.03
C ASN A 591 6.74 -25.68 -3.84
N GLN A 592 6.10 -24.55 -3.55
CA GLN A 592 6.78 -23.34 -3.14
C GLN A 592 6.46 -23.05 -1.69
N THR A 593 7.47 -22.93 -0.88
CA THR A 593 7.32 -22.77 0.58
C THR A 593 7.90 -21.47 1.12
N ASP A 594 8.76 -20.83 0.33
CA ASP A 594 9.45 -19.62 0.75
C ASP A 594 9.55 -18.61 -0.42
N PRO A 595 9.18 -17.34 -0.22
CA PRO A 595 9.45 -16.27 -1.17
C PRO A 595 10.94 -16.14 -1.52
N GLY A 596 11.84 -16.51 -0.61
CA GLY A 596 13.29 -16.53 -0.86
C GLY A 596 13.76 -17.49 -1.94
N ASP A 597 12.97 -18.49 -2.27
CA ASP A 597 13.23 -19.40 -3.39
C ASP A 597 12.88 -18.82 -4.76
N CYS A 598 12.21 -17.71 -4.77
CA CYS A 598 11.89 -16.99 -5.98
C CYS A 598 13.14 -16.28 -6.48
N LYS A 599 13.72 -16.76 -7.57
CA LYS A 599 14.89 -16.13 -8.17
C LYS A 599 14.60 -14.71 -8.68
N TYR A 600 13.36 -14.46 -9.10
CA TYR A 600 12.89 -13.19 -9.60
C TYR A 600 11.46 -12.97 -9.18
N ILE A 601 11.17 -11.75 -8.80
CA ILE A 601 9.83 -11.32 -8.48
C ILE A 601 9.10 -11.04 -9.78
N LYS A 602 8.08 -11.81 -10.05
CA LYS A 602 7.14 -11.45 -11.10
C LYS A 602 6.13 -10.49 -10.57
N VAL A 603 6.42 -9.27 -10.83
CA VAL A 603 5.44 -8.21 -10.70
C VAL A 603 4.47 -8.35 -11.86
N ILE A 604 3.22 -8.65 -11.58
CA ILE A 604 2.19 -8.44 -12.59
C ILE A 604 2.17 -6.94 -12.84
N PRO A 605 2.42 -6.47 -14.07
CA PRO A 605 2.41 -5.05 -14.32
C PRO A 605 1.04 -4.53 -13.98
N GLN A 606 1.09 -3.37 -13.47
CA GLN A 606 -0.11 -2.63 -13.27
C GLN A 606 -0.84 -2.44 -14.54
N GLY A 607 -2.15 -2.58 -14.48
CA GLY A 607 -2.95 -2.62 -15.67
C GLY A 607 -3.06 -3.99 -16.32
N SER A 608 -2.39 -5.02 -15.79
CA SER A 608 -2.74 -6.40 -16.14
C SER A 608 -3.94 -6.90 -15.35
N GLY A 609 -4.66 -6.02 -14.72
CA GLY A 609 -5.86 -6.30 -13.96
C GLY A 609 -5.68 -6.33 -12.45
N GLY A 610 -4.46 -6.51 -11.91
CA GLY A 610 -4.21 -6.72 -10.50
C GLY A 610 -4.50 -5.50 -9.62
N PHE A 611 -3.56 -4.61 -9.52
CA PHE A 611 -3.70 -3.41 -8.69
C PHE A 611 -4.87 -2.53 -9.08
N LEU A 612 -5.15 -2.49 -10.37
CA LEU A 612 -6.28 -1.76 -10.87
C LEU A 612 -7.58 -2.23 -10.25
N ASP A 613 -7.77 -3.53 -10.15
CA ASP A 613 -8.99 -4.09 -9.59
C ASP A 613 -9.12 -3.75 -8.10
N SER A 614 -8.03 -3.89 -7.35
CA SER A 614 -7.98 -3.54 -5.93
C SER A 614 -8.29 -2.05 -5.72
N ASP A 615 -7.58 -1.17 -6.42
CA ASP A 615 -7.77 0.27 -6.31
C ASP A 615 -9.17 0.72 -6.74
N THR A 616 -9.67 0.16 -7.82
CA THR A 616 -10.99 0.54 -8.38
C THR A 616 -12.11 0.02 -7.50
N LEU A 617 -12.04 -1.22 -7.08
CA LEU A 617 -13.04 -1.84 -6.21
C LEU A 617 -13.04 -1.20 -4.83
N TYR A 618 -11.86 -0.91 -4.28
CA TYR A 618 -11.72 -0.35 -2.95
C TYR A 618 -12.48 0.96 -2.77
N GLY A 619 -12.40 1.87 -3.73
CA GLY A 619 -13.16 3.12 -3.68
C GLY A 619 -14.68 2.91 -3.64
N LEU A 620 -15.19 1.82 -4.21
CA LEU A 620 -16.60 1.42 -4.14
C LEU A 620 -16.91 0.64 -2.86
N ALA A 621 -15.99 -0.19 -2.40
CA ALA A 621 -16.16 -0.99 -1.19
C ALA A 621 -16.39 -0.14 0.07
N ARG A 622 -15.93 1.11 0.09
CA ARG A 622 -16.22 2.07 1.18
C ARG A 622 -17.72 2.28 1.44
N HIS A 623 -18.56 2.01 0.46
CA HIS A 623 -20.00 2.16 0.58
C HIS A 623 -20.73 0.88 0.95
N LEU A 624 -20.01 -0.24 1.08
CA LEU A 624 -20.59 -1.50 1.55
C LEU A 624 -20.86 -1.45 3.05
N PRO A 625 -21.90 -2.12 3.54
CA PRO A 625 -22.14 -2.22 4.96
C PRO A 625 -21.04 -3.03 5.62
N ARG A 626 -20.68 -2.65 6.85
CA ARG A 626 -19.64 -3.33 7.61
C ARG A 626 -20.15 -4.67 8.13
N SER A 627 -19.45 -5.74 7.83
CA SER A 627 -19.73 -7.07 8.38
C SER A 627 -19.11 -7.27 9.76
N PRO A 628 -19.82 -7.89 10.70
CA PRO A 628 -19.22 -8.34 11.96
C PRO A 628 -18.19 -9.46 11.82
N ARG A 629 -18.16 -10.15 10.67
CA ARG A 629 -17.25 -11.27 10.39
C ARG A 629 -15.89 -10.86 9.83
N ARG A 630 -15.58 -9.59 9.86
CA ARG A 630 -14.29 -9.15 9.30
C ARG A 630 -13.15 -9.90 9.91
N TYR A 631 -12.31 -10.39 9.03
CA TYR A 631 -11.13 -11.15 9.34
C TYR A 631 -10.02 -10.31 9.97
N THR A 632 -9.93 -9.05 9.56
CA THR A 632 -8.73 -8.26 9.72
C THR A 632 -8.52 -7.66 11.09
N ALA A 633 -7.88 -6.53 11.09
CA ALA A 633 -7.36 -5.81 12.21
C ALA A 633 -8.27 -5.74 13.44
N GLU A 634 -9.57 -5.62 13.25
CA GLU A 634 -10.50 -5.55 14.38
C GLU A 634 -10.55 -6.84 15.19
N ASN A 635 -10.67 -7.97 14.50
CA ASN A 635 -10.64 -9.27 15.17
C ASN A 635 -9.27 -9.56 15.74
N SER A 636 -8.20 -9.20 15.03
CA SER A 636 -6.83 -9.32 15.53
C SER A 636 -6.60 -8.51 16.80
N LEU A 637 -7.11 -7.27 16.86
CA LEU A 637 -6.99 -6.42 18.05
C LEU A 637 -7.77 -6.94 19.26
N LYS A 638 -8.91 -7.53 19.00
CA LYS A 638 -9.78 -8.04 20.07
C LYS A 638 -9.32 -9.42 20.60
N PHE A 639 -8.78 -10.27 19.73
CA PHE A 639 -8.56 -11.68 20.00
C PHE A 639 -7.15 -12.16 19.61
N GLY A 640 -6.25 -11.28 19.24
CA GLY A 640 -4.92 -11.62 18.75
C GLY A 640 -4.86 -11.83 17.23
N ALA A 641 -3.69 -12.19 16.74
CA ALA A 641 -3.47 -12.44 15.32
C ALA A 641 -4.41 -13.54 14.78
N PRO A 642 -4.92 -13.44 13.56
CA PRO A 642 -5.98 -14.30 13.03
C PRO A 642 -5.68 -15.81 13.09
N ARG A 643 -4.41 -16.16 13.04
CA ARG A 643 -3.98 -17.57 13.03
C ARG A 643 -3.48 -18.08 14.37
N ASN A 644 -3.04 -17.20 15.25
CA ASN A 644 -2.48 -17.54 16.56
C ASN A 644 -3.31 -16.89 17.68
N THR A 645 -4.63 -17.06 17.63
CA THR A 645 -5.53 -16.47 18.60
C THR A 645 -6.03 -17.52 19.59
N ASP A 646 -6.25 -17.12 20.84
CA ASP A 646 -6.92 -17.92 21.87
C ASP A 646 -8.42 -18.10 21.56
N HIS A 647 -8.93 -17.37 20.56
CA HIS A 647 -10.32 -17.46 20.07
C HIS A 647 -10.38 -18.02 18.65
N PRO A 648 -10.09 -19.32 18.45
CA PRO A 648 -10.01 -19.95 17.12
C PRO A 648 -11.31 -19.85 16.32
N GLU A 649 -12.45 -19.70 16.98
CA GLU A 649 -13.76 -19.50 16.34
C GLU A 649 -13.89 -18.15 15.60
N LEU A 650 -13.03 -17.18 15.96
CA LEU A 650 -13.03 -15.84 15.37
C LEU A 650 -11.89 -15.65 14.35
N ARG A 651 -10.98 -16.61 14.24
CA ARG A 651 -9.91 -16.56 13.26
C ARG A 651 -10.43 -16.79 11.83
N GLN A 652 -9.72 -16.26 10.85
CA GLN A 652 -10.01 -16.52 9.44
C GLN A 652 -9.77 -18.02 9.12
N PRO A 653 -10.81 -18.78 8.69
CA PRO A 653 -10.64 -20.17 8.31
C PRO A 653 -9.79 -20.33 7.05
N LEU A 654 -9.08 -21.44 6.94
CA LEU A 654 -8.38 -21.83 5.74
C LEU A 654 -9.31 -22.52 4.73
N ALA A 655 -8.94 -22.48 3.46
CA ALA A 655 -9.66 -23.13 2.37
C ALA A 655 -9.94 -24.61 2.65
N LEU A 656 -8.92 -25.37 3.12
CA LEU A 656 -9.09 -26.79 3.46
C LEU A 656 -10.01 -27.03 4.67
N GLU A 657 -9.98 -26.16 5.66
CA GLU A 657 -10.87 -26.23 6.82
C GLU A 657 -12.32 -26.02 6.41
N ILE A 658 -12.55 -25.05 5.52
CA ILE A 658 -13.89 -24.82 4.97
C ILE A 658 -14.36 -26.02 4.15
N TRP A 659 -13.51 -26.54 3.29
CA TRP A 659 -13.81 -27.74 2.50
C TRP A 659 -14.21 -28.91 3.40
N ASP A 660 -13.41 -29.23 4.41
CA ASP A 660 -13.68 -30.32 5.35
C ASP A 660 -15.02 -30.10 6.10
N SER A 661 -15.30 -28.87 6.50
CA SER A 661 -16.56 -28.51 7.17
C SER A 661 -17.79 -28.71 6.26
N ILE A 662 -17.67 -28.37 4.98
CA ILE A 662 -18.75 -28.53 4.00
C ILE A 662 -19.01 -30.01 3.75
N VAL A 663 -17.95 -30.78 3.47
CA VAL A 663 -18.05 -32.23 3.20
C VAL A 663 -18.65 -32.96 4.38
N LYS A 664 -18.30 -32.60 5.61
CA LYS A 664 -18.88 -33.16 6.83
C LYS A 664 -20.38 -32.91 6.97
N LYS A 665 -20.87 -31.78 6.46
CA LYS A 665 -22.28 -31.37 6.54
C LYS A 665 -23.09 -31.77 5.30
N LEU A 666 -22.45 -32.40 4.31
CA LEU A 666 -23.12 -32.77 3.08
C LEU A 666 -24.07 -33.95 3.31
N GLU A 667 -25.27 -33.86 2.75
CA GLU A 667 -26.23 -34.95 2.79
C GLU A 667 -25.67 -36.17 2.05
N PRO A 668 -25.88 -37.39 2.56
CA PRO A 668 -25.41 -38.61 1.92
C PRO A 668 -25.82 -38.68 0.45
N GLY A 669 -24.85 -38.90 -0.43
CA GLY A 669 -25.10 -39.01 -1.87
C GLY A 669 -25.13 -37.66 -2.62
N SER A 670 -25.13 -36.52 -1.92
CA SER A 670 -25.02 -35.22 -2.52
C SER A 670 -23.61 -34.94 -3.01
N LYS A 671 -23.49 -34.20 -4.09
CA LYS A 671 -22.18 -33.81 -4.67
C LYS A 671 -22.12 -32.30 -4.85
N ILE A 672 -20.89 -31.77 -4.85
CA ILE A 672 -20.59 -30.34 -4.93
C ILE A 672 -20.00 -30.05 -6.30
N SER A 673 -20.47 -28.99 -6.94
CA SER A 673 -19.83 -28.40 -8.11
C SER A 673 -18.88 -27.31 -7.67
N ILE A 674 -17.76 -27.16 -8.37
CA ILE A 674 -16.75 -26.15 -8.08
C ILE A 674 -16.66 -25.19 -9.28
N LEU A 675 -16.78 -23.90 -9.03
CA LEU A 675 -16.39 -22.86 -9.98
C LEU A 675 -15.05 -22.28 -9.50
N THR A 676 -14.05 -22.27 -10.36
CA THR A 676 -12.74 -21.70 -10.06
C THR A 676 -12.36 -20.65 -11.09
N ASN A 677 -12.16 -19.44 -10.60
CA ASN A 677 -11.82 -18.24 -11.38
C ASN A 677 -10.38 -17.77 -11.14
N GLY A 678 -9.62 -18.49 -10.36
CA GLY A 678 -8.23 -18.18 -10.02
C GLY A 678 -7.29 -19.37 -10.26
N PRO A 679 -6.08 -19.31 -9.71
CA PRO A 679 -5.14 -20.43 -9.79
C PRO A 679 -5.70 -21.67 -9.10
N LEU A 680 -5.43 -22.84 -9.67
CA LEU A 680 -6.02 -24.11 -9.25
C LEU A 680 -5.41 -24.72 -7.98
N THR A 681 -4.65 -23.95 -7.22
CA THR A 681 -3.89 -24.41 -6.05
C THR A 681 -4.76 -25.03 -4.98
N ASN A 682 -5.88 -24.38 -4.62
CA ASN A 682 -6.78 -24.89 -3.59
C ASN A 682 -7.42 -26.21 -4.00
N LEU A 683 -7.91 -26.29 -5.23
CA LEU A 683 -8.50 -27.52 -5.77
C LEU A 683 -7.48 -28.65 -5.85
N ALA A 684 -6.27 -28.36 -6.32
CA ALA A 684 -5.19 -29.36 -6.37
C ALA A 684 -4.81 -29.89 -4.98
N LYS A 685 -4.78 -29.02 -3.95
CA LYS A 685 -4.57 -29.42 -2.56
C LYS A 685 -5.71 -30.28 -2.03
N ILE A 686 -6.96 -29.94 -2.33
CA ILE A 686 -8.13 -30.73 -1.97
C ILE A 686 -7.99 -32.14 -2.57
N ILE A 687 -7.65 -32.24 -3.86
CA ILE A 687 -7.45 -33.53 -4.55
C ILE A 687 -6.34 -34.36 -3.90
N ARG A 688 -5.19 -33.75 -3.61
CA ARG A 688 -4.01 -34.45 -3.09
C ARG A 688 -4.15 -34.88 -1.63
N LEU A 689 -4.75 -34.02 -0.80
CA LEU A 689 -4.77 -34.18 0.65
C LEU A 689 -6.03 -34.86 1.16
N ARG A 690 -7.10 -34.93 0.36
CA ARG A 690 -8.39 -35.51 0.73
C ARG A 690 -8.75 -36.66 -0.18
N LYS A 691 -8.40 -37.88 0.22
CA LYS A 691 -8.53 -39.12 -0.60
C LYS A 691 -9.92 -39.35 -1.21
N ASN A 692 -10.98 -38.88 -0.56
CA ASN A 692 -12.36 -39.06 -1.01
C ASN A 692 -12.93 -37.83 -1.73
N SER A 693 -12.15 -36.81 -2.00
CA SER A 693 -12.63 -35.57 -2.61
C SER A 693 -13.28 -35.79 -3.98
N SER A 694 -12.70 -36.65 -4.80
CA SER A 694 -13.23 -36.94 -6.14
C SER A 694 -14.62 -37.61 -6.11
N SER A 695 -15.01 -38.29 -5.02
CA SER A 695 -16.33 -38.90 -4.90
C SER A 695 -17.43 -37.91 -4.53
N VAL A 696 -17.08 -36.79 -3.87
CA VAL A 696 -18.00 -35.72 -3.45
C VAL A 696 -18.04 -34.52 -4.40
N ILE A 697 -17.07 -34.42 -5.32
CA ILE A 697 -17.11 -33.42 -6.38
C ILE A 697 -17.89 -33.97 -7.57
N GLN A 698 -18.88 -33.21 -8.04
CA GLN A 698 -19.68 -33.55 -9.19
C GLN A 698 -19.00 -33.16 -10.51
N ASP A 699 -18.68 -31.91 -10.63
CA ASP A 699 -18.04 -31.30 -11.78
C ASP A 699 -17.26 -30.04 -11.36
N VAL A 700 -16.36 -29.62 -12.23
CA VAL A 700 -15.51 -28.43 -12.03
C VAL A 700 -15.60 -27.54 -13.26
N TYR A 701 -15.92 -26.28 -13.03
CA TYR A 701 -15.88 -25.24 -14.03
C TYR A 701 -14.60 -24.43 -13.83
N VAL A 702 -13.70 -24.47 -14.82
CA VAL A 702 -12.41 -23.78 -14.77
C VAL A 702 -12.45 -22.61 -15.74
N VAL A 703 -12.38 -21.40 -15.19
CA VAL A 703 -12.17 -20.18 -15.98
C VAL A 703 -10.67 -19.94 -16.09
N GLY A 704 -10.15 -20.06 -17.28
CA GLY A 704 -8.73 -19.93 -17.54
C GLY A 704 -8.24 -20.84 -18.63
N GLY A 705 -6.93 -20.77 -18.88
CA GLY A 705 -6.28 -21.52 -19.94
C GLY A 705 -6.44 -20.85 -21.31
N HIS A 706 -5.44 -21.08 -22.16
CA HIS A 706 -5.40 -20.55 -23.51
C HIS A 706 -4.88 -21.63 -24.48
N ILE A 707 -5.60 -21.85 -25.57
CA ILE A 707 -5.18 -22.73 -26.64
C ILE A 707 -4.75 -21.85 -27.80
N ASN A 708 -3.47 -21.89 -28.11
CA ASN A 708 -2.92 -21.13 -29.22
C ASN A 708 -3.32 -21.77 -30.57
N HIS A 709 -4.05 -21.01 -31.37
CA HIS A 709 -4.46 -21.37 -32.72
C HIS A 709 -3.56 -20.75 -33.81
N SER A 710 -2.81 -19.69 -33.47
CA SER A 710 -1.90 -19.00 -34.39
C SER A 710 -0.90 -18.16 -33.62
N ASN A 711 0.21 -17.78 -34.24
CA ASN A 711 1.22 -16.92 -33.64
C ASN A 711 0.71 -15.50 -33.27
N LEU A 712 -0.49 -15.15 -33.71
CA LEU A 712 -1.14 -13.89 -33.36
C LEU A 712 -2.11 -14.00 -32.19
N ASP A 713 -2.43 -15.21 -31.77
CA ASP A 713 -3.37 -15.50 -30.69
C ASP A 713 -2.61 -15.61 -29.36
N LYS A 714 -2.37 -14.47 -28.71
CA LYS A 714 -1.59 -14.37 -27.47
C LYS A 714 -2.46 -14.60 -26.24
N GLY A 715 -1.86 -15.11 -25.20
CA GLY A 715 -2.45 -15.21 -23.88
C GLY A 715 -2.64 -13.82 -23.21
N ASN A 716 -2.79 -13.81 -21.90
CA ASN A 716 -2.91 -12.58 -21.11
C ASN A 716 -1.77 -12.39 -20.09
N VAL A 717 -0.72 -13.17 -20.15
CA VAL A 717 0.51 -12.98 -19.39
C VAL A 717 1.41 -12.05 -20.18
N LEU A 718 1.25 -10.75 -19.99
CA LEU A 718 1.83 -9.72 -20.86
C LEU A 718 3.24 -9.31 -20.49
N THR A 719 3.70 -9.70 -19.31
CA THR A 719 4.94 -9.19 -18.71
C THR A 719 6.16 -10.03 -19.00
N VAL A 720 5.98 -11.22 -19.56
CA VAL A 720 7.07 -12.15 -19.80
C VAL A 720 7.00 -12.59 -21.24
N HIS A 721 7.87 -12.05 -22.06
CA HIS A 721 7.91 -12.33 -23.51
C HIS A 721 8.03 -13.82 -23.83
N SER A 722 8.73 -14.58 -22.99
CA SER A 722 8.82 -16.03 -23.16
C SER A 722 7.51 -16.78 -22.89
N ASN A 723 6.54 -16.11 -22.28
CA ASN A 723 5.27 -16.67 -21.83
C ASN A 723 4.02 -16.03 -22.46
N GLU A 724 4.16 -15.28 -23.51
CA GLU A 724 3.11 -14.48 -24.14
C GLU A 724 1.89 -15.28 -24.65
N TYR A 725 1.96 -16.58 -24.72
CA TYR A 725 0.86 -17.47 -25.15
C TYR A 725 0.08 -18.09 -24.00
N ARG A 726 0.35 -17.71 -22.76
CA ARG A 726 -0.27 -18.32 -21.59
C ARG A 726 -1.39 -17.49 -21.00
N GLU A 727 -2.25 -18.18 -20.31
CA GLU A 727 -3.29 -17.57 -19.52
C GLU A 727 -2.86 -17.49 -18.04
N MET A 728 -3.26 -16.41 -17.38
CA MET A 728 -2.77 -16.02 -16.07
C MET A 728 -3.04 -17.05 -14.99
N ASN A 729 -4.26 -17.58 -14.88
CA ASN A 729 -4.63 -18.49 -13.79
C ASN A 729 -3.81 -19.78 -13.81
N LEU A 730 -3.59 -20.35 -15.00
CA LEU A 730 -2.78 -21.54 -15.15
C LEU A 730 -1.28 -21.26 -15.03
N TYR A 731 -0.85 -20.08 -15.42
CA TYR A 731 0.52 -19.63 -15.30
C TYR A 731 0.93 -19.42 -13.84
N LEU A 732 0.02 -18.93 -13.00
CA LEU A 732 0.28 -18.68 -11.57
C LEU A 732 0.58 -19.96 -10.79
N ASP A 733 0.02 -21.10 -11.19
CA ASP A 733 0.34 -22.41 -10.60
C ASP A 733 0.20 -23.55 -11.62
N PRO A 734 1.19 -23.74 -12.50
CA PRO A 734 1.15 -24.78 -13.53
C PRO A 734 1.04 -26.20 -12.97
N LEU A 735 1.70 -26.46 -11.84
CA LEU A 735 1.68 -27.78 -11.21
C LEU A 735 0.30 -28.11 -10.66
N ALA A 736 -0.37 -27.14 -10.04
CA ALA A 736 -1.75 -27.32 -9.60
C ALA A 736 -2.68 -27.58 -10.79
N ALA A 737 -2.53 -26.79 -11.86
CA ALA A 737 -3.28 -26.99 -13.08
C ALA A 737 -3.08 -28.40 -13.65
N LYS A 738 -1.84 -28.88 -13.76
CA LYS A 738 -1.53 -30.23 -14.20
C LYS A 738 -2.24 -31.30 -13.36
N ILE A 739 -2.17 -31.19 -12.02
CA ILE A 739 -2.81 -32.14 -11.10
C ILE A 739 -4.34 -32.17 -11.29
N VAL A 740 -4.98 -31.01 -11.44
CA VAL A 740 -6.42 -30.92 -11.65
C VAL A 740 -6.81 -31.55 -12.99
N PHE A 741 -6.09 -31.25 -14.05
CA PHE A 741 -6.37 -31.80 -15.39
C PHE A 741 -6.02 -33.25 -15.52
N GLU A 742 -5.11 -33.80 -14.72
CA GLU A 742 -4.81 -35.26 -14.69
C GLU A 742 -5.73 -36.04 -13.73
N SER A 743 -6.58 -35.34 -12.94
CA SER A 743 -7.52 -35.99 -12.02
C SER A 743 -8.69 -36.66 -12.72
N SER A 744 -9.48 -37.45 -11.99
CA SER A 744 -10.70 -38.08 -12.51
C SER A 744 -11.93 -37.19 -12.58
N LEU A 745 -11.81 -35.91 -12.23
CA LEU A 745 -12.91 -34.95 -12.14
C LEU A 745 -13.49 -34.62 -13.54
N ASP A 746 -14.80 -34.44 -13.63
CA ASP A 746 -15.45 -33.91 -14.83
C ASP A 746 -15.19 -32.39 -14.93
N ILE A 747 -14.47 -31.97 -15.97
CA ILE A 747 -14.02 -30.58 -16.14
C ILE A 747 -14.75 -29.93 -17.31
N THR A 748 -15.31 -28.75 -17.05
CA THR A 748 -15.75 -27.81 -18.07
C THR A 748 -14.79 -26.63 -18.07
N LEU A 749 -14.02 -26.49 -19.15
CA LEU A 749 -13.05 -25.41 -19.33
C LEU A 749 -13.68 -24.23 -20.06
N ILE A 750 -13.51 -23.04 -19.52
CA ILE A 750 -13.90 -21.76 -20.13
C ILE A 750 -12.62 -21.02 -20.51
N PRO A 751 -12.03 -21.31 -21.68
CA PRO A 751 -10.72 -20.79 -22.06
C PRO A 751 -10.79 -19.31 -22.45
N LEU A 752 -9.65 -18.65 -22.42
CA LEU A 752 -9.49 -17.23 -22.76
C LEU A 752 -10.08 -16.87 -24.14
N ASN A 753 -9.95 -17.77 -25.10
CA ASN A 753 -10.51 -17.57 -26.43
C ASN A 753 -12.05 -17.44 -26.41
N ALA A 754 -12.73 -18.29 -25.66
CA ALA A 754 -14.19 -18.21 -25.50
C ALA A 754 -14.62 -16.95 -24.74
N GLN A 755 -13.84 -16.55 -23.73
CA GLN A 755 -14.08 -15.33 -22.96
C GLN A 755 -13.98 -14.11 -23.87
N ARG A 756 -12.94 -14.01 -24.68
CA ARG A 756 -12.74 -12.90 -25.63
C ARG A 756 -13.86 -12.80 -26.65
N ASN A 757 -14.32 -13.93 -27.17
CA ASN A 757 -15.40 -13.98 -28.16
C ASN A 757 -16.75 -13.54 -27.57
N ALA A 758 -16.99 -13.81 -26.29
CA ALA A 758 -18.24 -13.44 -25.61
C ALA A 758 -18.21 -12.04 -25.00
N SER A 759 -17.05 -11.41 -24.85
CA SER A 759 -16.87 -10.25 -23.99
C SER A 759 -16.87 -8.94 -24.75
N SER A 760 -17.58 -7.95 -24.20
CA SER A 760 -17.52 -6.56 -24.64
C SER A 760 -17.98 -5.63 -23.52
N PHE A 761 -17.09 -4.83 -22.99
CA PHE A 761 -17.42 -3.84 -21.96
C PHE A 761 -18.58 -2.92 -22.36
N SER A 762 -18.55 -2.38 -23.56
CA SER A 762 -19.55 -1.42 -24.01
C SER A 762 -20.96 -2.00 -24.03
N LYS A 763 -21.11 -3.25 -24.45
CA LYS A 763 -22.42 -3.92 -24.51
C LYS A 763 -22.96 -4.23 -23.11
N ILE A 764 -22.11 -4.74 -22.20
CA ILE A 764 -22.51 -4.99 -20.80
C ILE A 764 -22.89 -3.69 -20.11
N LEU A 765 -22.08 -2.63 -20.27
CA LEU A 765 -22.39 -1.32 -19.69
C LEU A 765 -23.73 -0.78 -20.18
N GLN A 766 -24.02 -0.90 -21.46
CA GLN A 766 -25.32 -0.48 -22.02
C GLN A 766 -26.48 -1.27 -21.38
N ARG A 767 -26.32 -2.57 -21.19
CA ARG A 767 -27.35 -3.42 -20.56
C ARG A 767 -27.55 -3.07 -19.10
N LEU A 768 -26.47 -3.02 -18.33
CA LEU A 768 -26.50 -2.63 -16.91
C LEU A 768 -27.08 -1.22 -16.71
N GLY A 769 -26.78 -0.27 -17.59
CA GLY A 769 -27.36 1.05 -17.53
C GLY A 769 -28.90 1.09 -17.68
N ARG A 770 -29.49 0.08 -18.33
CA ARG A 770 -30.94 -0.08 -18.42
C ARG A 770 -31.59 -0.80 -17.25
N THR A 771 -30.79 -1.61 -16.52
CA THR A 771 -31.26 -2.48 -15.43
C THR A 771 -30.80 -2.03 -14.05
N ASN A 772 -30.16 -0.87 -13.90
CA ASN A 772 -29.53 -0.37 -12.67
C ASN A 772 -30.52 0.05 -11.57
N LYS A 773 -31.57 -0.73 -11.36
CA LYS A 773 -32.61 -0.47 -10.34
C LYS A 773 -32.27 -1.02 -8.97
N THR A 774 -31.30 -1.93 -8.88
CA THR A 774 -30.86 -2.55 -7.63
C THR A 774 -29.49 -2.05 -7.24
N PRO A 775 -29.12 -2.07 -5.94
CA PRO A 775 -27.79 -1.71 -5.50
C PRO A 775 -26.67 -2.52 -6.19
N GLU A 776 -26.89 -3.82 -6.41
CA GLU A 776 -25.94 -4.72 -7.05
C GLU A 776 -25.70 -4.34 -8.51
N ALA A 777 -26.76 -4.09 -9.26
CA ALA A 777 -26.66 -3.67 -10.67
C ALA A 777 -25.97 -2.30 -10.79
N LEU A 778 -26.27 -1.38 -9.87
CA LEU A 778 -25.63 -0.07 -9.83
C LEU A 778 -24.15 -0.16 -9.45
N PHE A 779 -23.80 -1.01 -8.51
CA PHE A 779 -22.40 -1.29 -8.15
C PHE A 779 -21.64 -1.86 -9.35
N ALA A 780 -22.19 -2.89 -9.99
CA ALA A 780 -21.61 -3.50 -11.19
C ALA A 780 -21.40 -2.48 -12.32
N TYR A 781 -22.41 -1.67 -12.58
CA TYR A 781 -22.35 -0.61 -13.59
C TYR A 781 -21.21 0.40 -13.30
N ARG A 782 -21.09 0.84 -12.06
CA ARG A 782 -20.06 1.79 -11.64
C ARG A 782 -18.66 1.19 -11.72
N LEU A 783 -18.48 -0.03 -11.24
CA LEU A 783 -17.20 -0.73 -11.29
C LEU A 783 -16.73 -0.90 -12.73
N LEU A 784 -17.56 -1.50 -13.59
CA LEU A 784 -17.23 -1.71 -14.99
C LEU A 784 -17.05 -0.40 -15.76
N SER A 785 -17.81 0.64 -15.43
CA SER A 785 -17.64 1.96 -16.05
C SER A 785 -16.29 2.59 -15.72
N ARG A 786 -15.78 2.40 -14.49
CA ARG A 786 -14.44 2.87 -14.10
C ARG A 786 -13.36 2.10 -14.84
N LEU A 787 -13.45 0.78 -14.85
CA LEU A 787 -12.50 -0.09 -15.55
C LEU A 787 -12.46 0.22 -17.05
N TYR A 788 -13.61 0.35 -17.68
CA TYR A 788 -13.70 0.71 -19.10
C TYR A 788 -13.07 2.08 -19.40
N ARG A 789 -13.33 3.06 -18.53
CA ARG A 789 -12.72 4.38 -18.69
C ARG A 789 -11.20 4.32 -18.57
N LEU A 790 -10.66 3.60 -17.59
CA LEU A 790 -9.22 3.40 -17.45
C LEU A 790 -8.63 2.75 -18.71
N GLN A 791 -9.25 1.69 -19.19
CA GLN A 791 -8.83 1.02 -20.41
C GLN A 791 -8.80 1.93 -21.63
N GLN A 792 -9.78 2.82 -21.76
CA GLN A 792 -9.88 3.72 -22.91
C GLN A 792 -8.98 4.96 -22.82
N THR A 793 -8.68 5.43 -21.63
CA THR A 793 -8.03 6.74 -21.45
C THR A 793 -6.57 6.67 -21.05
N HIS A 794 -6.11 5.50 -20.62
CA HIS A 794 -4.76 5.39 -20.05
C HIS A 794 -3.96 4.34 -20.81
N HIS A 795 -2.83 4.75 -21.41
CA HIS A 795 -2.03 3.88 -22.28
C HIS A 795 -1.53 2.59 -21.58
N ARG A 796 -1.26 2.66 -20.28
CA ARG A 796 -0.84 1.49 -19.49
C ARG A 796 -1.90 0.40 -19.41
N TYR A 797 -3.17 0.76 -19.52
CA TYR A 797 -4.30 -0.14 -19.40
C TYR A 797 -4.94 -0.53 -20.75
N HIS A 798 -4.45 0.02 -21.87
CA HIS A 798 -4.98 -0.30 -23.21
C HIS A 798 -4.88 -1.78 -23.57
N HIS A 799 -3.88 -2.47 -23.01
CA HIS A 799 -3.64 -3.88 -23.28
C HIS A 799 -4.52 -4.80 -22.43
N MET A 800 -5.21 -4.28 -21.42
CA MET A 800 -6.05 -5.10 -20.55
C MET A 800 -7.08 -5.87 -21.38
N ASP A 801 -7.12 -7.16 -21.13
CA ASP A 801 -8.11 -8.05 -21.66
C ASP A 801 -9.46 -7.86 -20.96
N THR A 802 -10.38 -8.71 -21.20
CA THR A 802 -11.68 -8.66 -20.57
C THR A 802 -11.62 -9.11 -19.11
N PHE A 803 -12.36 -8.41 -18.25
CA PHE A 803 -12.67 -8.88 -16.89
C PHE A 803 -13.96 -9.69 -16.82
N LEU A 804 -14.52 -10.08 -17.96
CA LEU A 804 -15.84 -10.68 -18.04
C LEU A 804 -15.79 -12.21 -18.07
N GLY A 805 -14.61 -12.79 -18.07
CA GLY A 805 -14.42 -14.24 -18.08
C GLY A 805 -14.96 -14.92 -16.82
N GLU A 806 -14.71 -14.34 -15.68
CA GLU A 806 -15.18 -14.80 -14.37
C GLU A 806 -16.72 -14.80 -14.32
N ILE A 807 -17.34 -13.76 -14.84
CA ILE A 807 -18.80 -13.65 -14.94
C ILE A 807 -19.35 -14.71 -15.87
N LEU A 808 -18.71 -14.93 -17.02
CA LEU A 808 -19.10 -15.96 -18.00
C LEU A 808 -19.09 -17.35 -17.36
N GLY A 809 -18.07 -17.65 -16.56
CA GLY A 809 -17.96 -18.92 -15.81
C GLY A 809 -19.18 -19.14 -14.89
N ALA A 810 -19.59 -18.13 -14.16
CA ALA A 810 -20.74 -18.18 -13.29
C ALA A 810 -22.06 -18.35 -14.09
N VAL A 811 -22.21 -17.66 -15.21
CA VAL A 811 -23.41 -17.75 -16.07
C VAL A 811 -23.52 -19.12 -16.75
N VAL A 812 -22.40 -19.67 -17.22
CA VAL A 812 -22.35 -21.03 -17.81
C VAL A 812 -22.69 -22.10 -16.77
N LEU A 813 -22.16 -21.96 -15.56
CA LEU A 813 -22.45 -22.87 -14.44
C LEU A 813 -23.94 -22.86 -14.07
N ALA A 814 -24.60 -21.71 -14.13
CA ALA A 814 -26.01 -21.56 -13.84
C ALA A 814 -26.92 -22.31 -14.83
N GLY A 815 -26.43 -22.55 -16.04
CA GLY A 815 -27.07 -23.44 -17.00
C GLY A 815 -28.31 -22.86 -17.68
N ASP A 816 -28.28 -21.56 -18.04
CA ASP A 816 -29.37 -20.94 -18.78
C ASP A 816 -29.47 -21.52 -20.22
N SER A 817 -30.66 -22.03 -20.56
CA SER A 817 -30.93 -22.63 -21.89
C SER A 817 -30.80 -21.65 -23.03
N PHE A 818 -31.05 -20.35 -22.79
CA PHE A 818 -30.94 -19.31 -23.81
C PHE A 818 -29.47 -18.95 -24.16
N LEU A 819 -28.55 -19.32 -23.33
CA LEU A 819 -27.13 -19.05 -23.55
C LEU A 819 -26.56 -19.82 -24.75
N ASN A 820 -27.18 -20.91 -25.15
CA ASN A 820 -26.78 -21.80 -26.25
C ASN A 820 -25.26 -22.13 -26.23
N PRO A 821 -24.73 -22.67 -25.15
CA PRO A 821 -23.29 -22.91 -25.06
C PRO A 821 -22.85 -24.00 -26.06
N ILE A 822 -21.87 -23.69 -26.86
CA ILE A 822 -21.22 -24.66 -27.75
C ILE A 822 -20.05 -25.26 -27.01
N LEU A 823 -20.22 -26.53 -26.62
CA LEU A 823 -19.18 -27.31 -25.93
C LEU A 823 -18.54 -28.32 -26.89
N GLN A 824 -17.23 -28.41 -26.86
CA GLN A 824 -16.47 -29.43 -27.59
C GLN A 824 -15.63 -30.24 -26.61
N ILE A 825 -15.63 -31.56 -26.74
CA ILE A 825 -14.76 -32.42 -25.95
C ILE A 825 -13.40 -32.45 -26.63
N LYS A 826 -12.35 -32.09 -25.87
CA LYS A 826 -10.97 -32.13 -26.36
C LYS A 826 -10.05 -32.84 -25.36
N PRO A 827 -9.03 -33.60 -25.86
CA PRO A 827 -8.00 -34.19 -25.01
C PRO A 827 -6.98 -33.10 -24.59
N ILE A 828 -7.10 -32.58 -23.39
CA ILE A 828 -6.30 -31.47 -22.87
C ILE A 828 -5.20 -31.99 -21.96
N LYS A 829 -3.99 -31.49 -22.16
CA LYS A 829 -2.83 -31.66 -21.28
C LYS A 829 -2.26 -30.31 -20.90
N VAL A 830 -1.91 -30.15 -19.62
CA VAL A 830 -1.22 -28.96 -19.09
C VAL A 830 0.26 -29.27 -18.94
N LEU A 831 1.13 -28.43 -19.46
CA LEU A 831 2.57 -28.56 -19.35
C LEU A 831 3.03 -27.93 -18.04
N ALA A 832 3.78 -28.70 -17.25
CA ALA A 832 4.38 -28.26 -15.99
C ALA A 832 5.62 -29.11 -15.70
N ASP A 833 6.61 -29.00 -16.57
CA ASP A 833 7.81 -29.84 -16.56
C ASP A 833 9.06 -29.06 -16.10
N GLY A 834 8.87 -27.81 -15.60
CA GLY A 834 9.95 -26.95 -15.15
C GLY A 834 10.60 -26.14 -16.28
N ALA A 835 10.07 -26.23 -17.50
CA ALA A 835 10.52 -25.40 -18.61
C ALA A 835 9.76 -24.08 -18.64
N GLU A 836 10.41 -23.00 -18.24
CA GLU A 836 9.82 -21.68 -18.15
C GLU A 836 9.02 -21.27 -19.38
N SER A 837 9.52 -21.59 -20.57
CA SER A 837 8.85 -21.25 -21.83
C SER A 837 7.59 -22.07 -22.12
N LYS A 838 7.29 -23.12 -21.34
CA LYS A 838 6.18 -24.05 -21.61
C LYS A 838 5.23 -24.23 -20.43
N ASP A 839 5.68 -24.03 -19.21
CA ASP A 839 4.87 -24.28 -18.02
C ASP A 839 3.61 -23.40 -17.97
N GLY A 840 2.47 -24.00 -17.65
CA GLY A 840 1.16 -23.35 -17.67
C GLY A 840 0.47 -23.34 -19.05
N GLN A 841 1.11 -23.88 -20.08
CA GLN A 841 0.50 -23.99 -21.40
C GLN A 841 -0.47 -25.18 -21.48
N ILE A 842 -1.61 -24.97 -22.13
CA ILE A 842 -2.54 -26.02 -22.50
C ILE A 842 -2.21 -26.48 -23.92
N VAL A 843 -2.13 -27.79 -24.09
CA VAL A 843 -1.99 -28.42 -25.42
C VAL A 843 -3.07 -29.45 -25.61
N VAL A 844 -3.50 -29.62 -26.88
CA VAL A 844 -4.34 -30.75 -27.27
C VAL A 844 -3.44 -31.94 -27.54
N ASP A 845 -3.56 -32.99 -26.73
CA ASP A 845 -2.73 -34.21 -26.85
C ASP A 845 -3.63 -35.43 -26.96
N GLU A 846 -3.76 -35.94 -28.18
CA GLU A 846 -4.63 -37.10 -28.51
C GLU A 846 -4.19 -38.39 -27.78
N LYS A 847 -2.96 -38.45 -27.29
CA LYS A 847 -2.43 -39.68 -26.68
C LYS A 847 -2.47 -39.66 -25.16
N GLN A 848 -2.23 -38.52 -24.56
CA GLN A 848 -2.07 -38.35 -23.11
C GLN A 848 -3.02 -37.31 -22.50
N GLY A 849 -3.76 -36.60 -23.33
CA GLY A 849 -4.69 -35.58 -22.89
C GLY A 849 -5.93 -36.16 -22.22
N LYS A 850 -6.39 -35.52 -21.18
CA LYS A 850 -7.67 -35.81 -20.56
C LYS A 850 -8.81 -35.21 -21.38
N LEU A 851 -9.86 -35.96 -21.57
CA LEU A 851 -11.09 -35.48 -22.24
C LEU A 851 -11.77 -34.42 -21.34
N VAL A 852 -11.84 -33.21 -21.82
CA VAL A 852 -12.38 -32.03 -21.12
C VAL A 852 -13.45 -31.39 -21.99
N LYS A 853 -14.57 -31.03 -21.38
CA LYS A 853 -15.61 -30.21 -22.04
C LYS A 853 -15.08 -28.78 -22.15
N MET A 854 -14.86 -28.27 -23.32
CA MET A 854 -14.33 -26.95 -23.57
C MET A 854 -15.38 -26.07 -24.23
N LEU A 855 -15.62 -24.93 -23.61
CA LEU A 855 -16.51 -23.92 -24.19
C LEU A 855 -15.84 -23.29 -25.42
N GLN A 856 -16.56 -23.28 -26.53
CA GLN A 856 -16.13 -22.64 -27.78
C GLN A 856 -16.77 -21.27 -27.94
N ALA A 857 -18.06 -21.19 -27.69
CA ALA A 857 -18.85 -19.97 -27.86
C ALA A 857 -20.13 -20.05 -27.03
N VAL A 858 -20.69 -18.88 -26.77
CA VAL A 858 -22.02 -18.66 -26.23
C VAL A 858 -22.69 -17.58 -27.09
N ASP A 859 -24.01 -17.46 -26.98
CA ASP A 859 -24.69 -16.28 -27.54
C ASP A 859 -24.32 -15.04 -26.69
N PRO A 860 -23.56 -14.05 -27.24
CA PRO A 860 -23.14 -12.90 -26.46
C PRO A 860 -24.32 -12.02 -26.01
N VAL A 861 -25.39 -11.95 -26.79
CA VAL A 861 -26.55 -11.13 -26.43
C VAL A 861 -27.31 -11.76 -25.26
N ALA A 862 -27.55 -13.05 -25.35
CA ALA A 862 -28.15 -13.81 -24.24
C ALA A 862 -27.30 -13.74 -22.97
N TYR A 863 -25.99 -13.80 -23.09
CA TYR A 863 -25.08 -13.67 -21.96
C TYR A 863 -25.19 -12.29 -21.27
N TYR A 864 -25.13 -11.22 -22.04
CA TYR A 864 -25.26 -9.87 -21.50
C TYR A 864 -26.62 -9.60 -20.88
N ASP A 865 -27.67 -10.07 -21.53
CA ASP A 865 -29.04 -9.92 -21.04
C ASP A 865 -29.28 -10.72 -19.77
N ASN A 866 -28.82 -11.96 -19.71
CA ASN A 866 -28.93 -12.81 -18.53
C ASN A 866 -28.24 -12.17 -17.33
N PHE A 867 -26.97 -11.79 -17.46
CA PHE A 867 -26.21 -11.18 -16.39
C PHE A 867 -26.85 -9.87 -15.89
N ALA A 868 -27.15 -8.94 -16.80
CA ALA A 868 -27.69 -7.64 -16.43
C ALA A 868 -29.10 -7.75 -15.83
N ASN A 869 -29.96 -8.59 -16.41
CA ASN A 869 -31.32 -8.79 -15.90
C ASN A 869 -31.31 -9.43 -14.53
N GLN A 870 -30.45 -10.44 -14.32
CA GLN A 870 -30.35 -11.12 -13.02
C GLN A 870 -29.92 -10.17 -11.91
N LEU A 871 -28.94 -9.30 -12.16
CA LEU A 871 -28.55 -8.27 -11.18
C LEU A 871 -29.67 -7.25 -10.93
N GLY A 872 -30.50 -6.94 -11.93
CA GLY A 872 -31.61 -6.00 -11.84
C GLY A 872 -32.87 -6.53 -11.15
N VAL A 873 -32.95 -7.83 -10.83
CA VAL A 873 -34.13 -8.43 -10.15
C VAL A 873 -34.20 -7.99 -8.69
N ASN A 874 -35.37 -7.56 -8.22
CA ASN A 874 -35.55 -7.13 -6.83
C ASN A 874 -35.56 -8.28 -5.82
N LYS A 875 -35.76 -9.52 -6.26
CA LYS A 875 -35.64 -10.69 -5.37
C LYS A 875 -34.18 -10.89 -4.95
N GLN A 876 -33.97 -11.28 -3.71
CA GLN A 876 -32.62 -11.51 -3.16
C GLN A 876 -31.69 -10.30 -3.33
N SER A 877 -32.24 -9.09 -3.28
CA SER A 877 -31.46 -7.86 -3.26
C SER A 877 -30.96 -7.55 -1.86
N ALA A 878 -30.07 -6.57 -1.72
CA ALA A 878 -29.47 -6.15 -0.48
C ALA A 878 -30.49 -6.00 0.66
N VAL A 879 -30.19 -6.57 1.83
CA VAL A 879 -31.09 -6.62 2.99
C VAL A 879 -30.64 -5.70 4.13
N ILE A 880 -29.40 -5.24 4.13
CA ILE A 880 -28.83 -4.38 5.17
C ILE A 880 -29.06 -2.91 4.83
N GLY A 881 -29.51 -2.13 5.82
CA GLY A 881 -29.92 -0.75 5.63
C GLY A 881 -31.26 -0.66 4.84
N SER A 882 -31.79 0.53 4.67
CA SER A 882 -32.90 0.67 3.73
C SER A 882 -32.39 0.57 2.29
N PHE A 883 -33.13 -0.10 1.45
CA PHE A 883 -32.82 -0.17 0.03
C PHE A 883 -32.68 1.22 -0.60
N ASP A 884 -33.55 2.14 -0.21
CA ASP A 884 -33.53 3.51 -0.71
C ASP A 884 -32.29 4.27 -0.26
N GLU A 885 -31.83 4.04 0.95
CA GLU A 885 -30.60 4.67 1.46
C GLU A 885 -29.36 4.12 0.76
N GLN A 886 -29.26 2.83 0.57
CA GLN A 886 -28.15 2.22 -0.18
C GLN A 886 -28.19 2.69 -1.63
N ARG A 887 -29.35 2.74 -2.24
CA ARG A 887 -29.54 3.27 -3.60
C ARG A 887 -29.12 4.74 -3.68
N ARG A 888 -29.49 5.56 -2.70
CA ARG A 888 -29.10 6.97 -2.62
C ARG A 888 -27.58 7.11 -2.52
N ILE A 889 -26.94 6.35 -1.63
CA ILE A 889 -25.48 6.36 -1.45
C ILE A 889 -24.77 5.97 -2.75
N TRP A 890 -25.26 4.94 -3.43
CA TRP A 890 -24.64 4.44 -4.66
C TRP A 890 -25.03 5.25 -5.92
N SER A 891 -26.14 5.97 -5.86
CA SER A 891 -26.54 6.89 -6.94
C SER A 891 -25.87 8.25 -6.85
N ALA A 892 -25.34 8.62 -5.69
CA ALA A 892 -24.56 9.85 -5.55
C ALA A 892 -23.38 9.79 -6.52
N GLN A 893 -23.25 10.83 -7.35
CA GLN A 893 -22.07 10.92 -8.21
C GLN A 893 -20.83 10.93 -7.32
N PRO A 894 -19.75 10.21 -7.69
CA PRO A 894 -18.48 10.42 -7.06
C PRO A 894 -18.19 11.91 -7.12
N ASN A 895 -17.99 12.54 -5.96
CA ASN A 895 -17.54 13.92 -5.96
C ASN A 895 -16.30 14.01 -6.84
N SER A 896 -16.40 14.87 -7.84
CA SER A 896 -15.41 15.11 -8.88
C SER A 896 -14.09 15.59 -8.31
#